data_c2b033c09cc0de4c4d56719f9c29aaea
#
_entry.id   c2b033c09cc0de4c4d56719f9c29aaea
#
_cell.length_a   1.000
_cell.length_b   1.000
_cell.length_c   1.000
_cell.angle_alpha   90.00
_cell.angle_beta   90.00
_cell.angle_gamma   90.00
#
_symmetry.space_group_name_H-M   'P 1'
#
loop_
_entity.id
_entity.type
_entity.pdbx_description
1 polymer ?
#
loop_
_entity_poly.entity_id
_entity_poly.type
_entity_poly.pdbx_seq_one_letter_code
_entity_poly.pdbx_strand_id
1 'polypeptide(L)'
;MKRDKLIIFLFGLVLGLIFIRSGSSMDFLNQHIVFPNYLRELFYSSGEIVPSFMVHIGGGQNIFNIAYYGLLSPIILISYLLPFIRMLDYIVIGNIILFILSNLLFYKFISNKFSNGLFLTFLFMFSGPLLFQFHRHFMFVNYMPFLILSLINLDNKKYIRLIIDIFLIIMTSFYYSIPSILCIIIYYIYINFEEFNIRKLFRFIGYIFISILMSSVLIIPVIYSVISTRSGGSVFNLSLLIPNINMDNILYGGYSVGLTSICFISFIYLLFSKSKKNIFLFVVISLICFIPISLYLLNGGLYVRGKALIPFLPLFIYIIGLYFKDVDIVNFKKFLIFILFINLIVLIRYHVIIYYIDLVFMLVLLFLYNRFKKVYILYIPMVLMSFIICIVYNLGENYFDRSYYNLINSDKYIDTNYRVSNLININDSVNINSGNMISSIYSSTINKYYSNLYHNIFKVNNGSINSMSLSSTSNPLFNRYMGIRHIYSDYDLGFPYERIDDKLYELDSLPIGYVNSKCVNKDYYDGLEYPYNLDILSNYVPGNCSNKPISSIHEIKLDYSYNLGSNSFISGGKLNVLDDDIISIHISDDMSGKILFISVLNQFEQDNDIVMSINNQCNLLTHKGWLYPNNNYDFNYVVSGNELEVKVSKGIYNISNIKTYVMDYSFDNDYDKFNISVINSEEISGSISVSDGGYFILSIPYDKGFNIRVNDGLVDYSEINGLIGFYLDKGNYDIKISYESPGLNIGVCLSCLGLILFIGVVFIERRVESED
;
A
#
# COMPACT_ATOMS: atom_id res chain seq x y z
N MET A 1 10.95 -8.82 38.74
CA MET A 1 9.80 -8.18 38.03
C MET A 1 9.90 -6.66 37.89
N LYS A 2 9.98 -5.84 38.96
CA LYS A 2 10.07 -4.36 38.79
C LYS A 2 11.35 -3.95 38.06
N ARG A 3 12.51 -4.52 38.42
CA ARG A 3 13.81 -4.24 37.78
C ARG A 3 13.82 -4.59 36.29
N ASP A 4 13.26 -5.76 35.93
CA ASP A 4 13.26 -6.21 34.53
C ASP A 4 12.37 -5.33 33.64
N LYS A 5 11.22 -4.90 34.16
CA LYS A 5 10.36 -3.93 33.46
C LYS A 5 11.05 -2.58 33.24
N LEU A 6 11.82 -2.12 34.22
CA LEU A 6 12.62 -0.89 34.11
C LEU A 6 13.71 -1.05 33.02
N ILE A 7 14.39 -2.19 33.00
CA ILE A 7 15.40 -2.50 31.97
C ILE A 7 14.75 -2.48 30.57
N ILE A 8 13.63 -3.18 30.38
CA ILE A 8 12.90 -3.21 29.11
C ILE A 8 12.46 -1.81 28.69
N PHE A 9 11.93 -1.01 29.63
CA PHE A 9 11.53 0.37 29.37
C PHE A 9 12.70 1.23 28.91
N LEU A 10 13.83 1.17 29.62
CA LEU A 10 15.03 1.96 29.29
C LEU A 10 15.62 1.57 27.92
N PHE A 11 15.74 0.27 27.63
CA PHE A 11 16.20 -0.18 26.32
C PHE A 11 15.23 0.22 25.21
N GLY A 12 13.92 0.08 25.44
CA GLY A 12 12.90 0.51 24.47
C GLY A 12 12.95 2.01 24.22
N LEU A 13 13.18 2.81 25.26
CA LEU A 13 13.34 4.27 25.14
C LEU A 13 14.62 4.64 24.35
N VAL A 14 15.75 4.01 24.67
CA VAL A 14 17.02 4.25 23.95
C VAL A 14 16.88 3.92 22.47
N LEU A 15 16.31 2.76 22.12
CA LEU A 15 16.06 2.39 20.72
C LEU A 15 15.10 3.36 20.04
N GLY A 16 14.02 3.74 20.72
CA GLY A 16 13.07 4.71 20.20
C GLY A 16 13.74 6.06 19.88
N LEU A 17 14.63 6.53 20.77
CA LEU A 17 15.38 7.77 20.57
C LEU A 17 16.42 7.67 19.44
N ILE A 18 17.06 6.51 19.26
CA ILE A 18 18.00 6.27 18.14
C ILE A 18 17.24 6.35 16.81
N PHE A 19 16.07 5.73 16.72
CA PHE A 19 15.29 5.65 15.49
C PHE A 19 14.33 6.84 15.28
N ILE A 20 14.33 7.84 16.15
CA ILE A 20 13.38 8.97 16.09
C ILE A 20 13.45 9.76 14.77
N ARG A 21 14.59 9.74 14.09
CA ARG A 21 14.83 10.44 12.81
C ARG A 21 14.78 9.52 11.60
N SER A 22 14.60 8.22 11.80
CA SER A 22 14.59 7.27 10.69
C SER A 22 13.18 7.04 10.16
N GLY A 23 13.09 6.71 8.87
CA GLY A 23 11.85 6.42 8.16
C GLY A 23 12.13 6.06 6.71
N SER A 24 11.08 5.90 5.92
CA SER A 24 11.14 5.64 4.50
C SER A 24 10.62 6.85 3.73
N SER A 25 11.38 7.34 2.76
CA SER A 25 10.93 8.40 1.87
C SER A 25 9.77 7.96 0.97
N MET A 26 9.64 6.67 0.69
CA MET A 26 8.53 6.15 -0.14
C MET A 26 7.26 5.95 0.68
N ASP A 27 7.18 4.87 1.46
CA ASP A 27 5.93 4.49 2.11
C ASP A 27 5.61 5.32 3.35
N PHE A 28 6.61 5.61 4.20
CA PHE A 28 6.35 6.30 5.47
C PHE A 28 5.89 7.74 5.25
N LEU A 29 6.61 8.52 4.43
CA LEU A 29 6.23 9.90 4.12
C LEU A 29 5.02 9.96 3.19
N ASN A 30 5.04 9.17 2.12
CA ASN A 30 4.06 9.25 1.03
C ASN A 30 2.69 8.66 1.38
N GLN A 31 2.60 7.83 2.42
CA GLN A 31 1.38 7.13 2.79
C GLN A 31 1.08 7.23 4.29
N HIS A 32 2.00 6.74 5.13
CA HIS A 32 1.73 6.53 6.55
C HIS A 32 1.65 7.84 7.36
N ILE A 33 2.19 8.94 6.87
CA ILE A 33 2.07 10.27 7.50
C ILE A 33 1.00 11.10 6.81
N VAL A 34 1.01 11.12 5.49
CA VAL A 34 0.19 12.02 4.68
C VAL A 34 -1.29 11.67 4.80
N PHE A 35 -1.66 10.39 4.65
CA PHE A 35 -3.07 10.00 4.74
C PHE A 35 -3.68 10.22 6.13
N PRO A 36 -3.06 9.84 7.25
CA PRO A 36 -3.56 10.20 8.56
C PRO A 36 -3.69 11.72 8.78
N ASN A 37 -2.74 12.51 8.25
CA ASN A 37 -2.84 13.97 8.32
C ASN A 37 -4.04 14.49 7.52
N TYR A 38 -4.22 13.99 6.32
CA TYR A 38 -5.34 14.35 5.45
C TYR A 38 -6.69 13.96 6.07
N LEU A 39 -6.82 12.76 6.65
CA LEU A 39 -8.02 12.34 7.38
C LEU A 39 -8.34 13.28 8.54
N ARG A 40 -7.33 13.73 9.29
CA ARG A 40 -7.50 14.70 10.37
C ARG A 40 -7.91 16.07 9.86
N GLU A 41 -7.37 16.53 8.72
CA GLU A 41 -7.76 17.78 8.08
C GLU A 41 -9.21 17.73 7.59
N LEU A 42 -9.62 16.62 6.97
CA LEU A 42 -11.01 16.41 6.57
C LEU A 42 -11.96 16.43 7.77
N PHE A 43 -11.59 15.80 8.89
CA PHE A 43 -12.38 15.86 10.13
C PHE A 43 -12.57 17.31 10.61
N TYR A 44 -11.52 18.15 10.58
CA TYR A 44 -11.66 19.54 11.00
C TYR A 44 -12.45 20.41 10.01
N SER A 45 -12.44 20.08 8.74
CA SER A 45 -13.19 20.83 7.72
C SER A 45 -14.66 20.43 7.62
N SER A 46 -14.98 19.13 7.77
CA SER A 46 -16.36 18.61 7.65
C SER A 46 -17.06 18.37 9.00
N GLY A 47 -16.30 18.15 10.08
CA GLY A 47 -16.84 17.69 11.36
C GLY A 47 -17.12 16.19 11.41
N GLU A 48 -16.89 15.46 10.33
CA GLU A 48 -17.21 14.03 10.22
C GLU A 48 -16.00 13.13 10.50
N ILE A 49 -16.20 12.11 11.34
CA ILE A 49 -15.16 11.11 11.64
C ILE A 49 -14.87 10.23 10.42
N VAL A 50 -15.87 9.99 9.60
CA VAL A 50 -15.78 9.24 8.35
C VAL A 50 -16.31 10.13 7.23
N PRO A 51 -15.47 11.02 6.66
CA PRO A 51 -15.85 11.79 5.48
C PRO A 51 -16.26 10.85 4.35
N SER A 52 -17.20 11.28 3.51
CA SER A 52 -17.75 10.40 2.49
C SER A 52 -16.79 10.18 1.34
N PHE A 53 -16.10 11.24 0.88
CA PHE A 53 -15.32 11.23 -0.34
C PHE A 53 -14.02 12.07 -0.24
N MET A 54 -12.98 11.65 -0.91
CA MET A 54 -11.71 12.36 -1.00
C MET A 54 -11.61 13.10 -2.33
N VAL A 55 -12.15 14.32 -2.41
CA VAL A 55 -12.14 15.11 -3.64
C VAL A 55 -10.74 15.61 -4.03
N HIS A 56 -9.85 15.76 -3.06
CA HIS A 56 -8.55 16.43 -3.21
C HIS A 56 -7.43 15.53 -3.72
N ILE A 57 -7.64 14.22 -3.91
CA ILE A 57 -6.59 13.27 -4.27
C ILE A 57 -7.05 12.26 -5.31
N GLY A 58 -6.14 11.88 -6.23
CA GLY A 58 -6.37 10.83 -7.21
C GLY A 58 -7.58 11.11 -8.12
N GLY A 59 -7.80 12.38 -8.46
CA GLY A 59 -8.97 12.81 -9.22
C GLY A 59 -10.30 12.73 -8.46
N GLY A 60 -10.29 12.29 -7.21
CA GLY A 60 -11.44 11.98 -6.37
C GLY A 60 -11.57 10.48 -6.10
N GLN A 61 -11.57 10.08 -4.83
CA GLN A 61 -11.56 8.67 -4.42
C GLN A 61 -12.51 8.40 -3.25
N ASN A 62 -13.04 7.17 -3.16
CA ASN A 62 -13.73 6.70 -1.97
C ASN A 62 -12.77 6.74 -0.76
N ILE A 63 -13.24 7.25 0.39
CA ILE A 63 -12.42 7.36 1.61
C ILE A 63 -11.88 6.00 2.08
N PHE A 64 -12.61 4.90 1.85
CA PHE A 64 -12.18 3.55 2.22
C PHE A 64 -11.02 3.02 1.37
N ASN A 65 -10.67 3.68 0.27
CA ASN A 65 -9.44 3.37 -0.50
C ASN A 65 -8.17 3.65 0.30
N ILE A 66 -8.22 4.52 1.30
CA ILE A 66 -7.10 4.78 2.21
C ILE A 66 -7.32 4.23 3.63
N ALA A 67 -8.33 3.38 3.83
CA ALA A 67 -8.65 2.85 5.15
C ALA A 67 -7.47 2.12 5.83
N TYR A 68 -6.60 1.49 5.04
CA TYR A 68 -5.39 0.85 5.53
C TYR A 68 -4.47 1.78 6.32
N TYR A 69 -4.48 3.08 6.01
CA TYR A 69 -3.60 4.08 6.61
C TYR A 69 -4.18 4.75 7.85
N GLY A 70 -5.21 4.20 8.45
CA GLY A 70 -5.68 4.59 9.78
C GLY A 70 -7.08 5.17 9.86
N LEU A 71 -7.90 5.08 8.81
CA LEU A 71 -9.32 5.42 8.90
C LEU A 71 -9.97 4.59 10.01
N LEU A 72 -10.66 5.25 10.95
CA LEU A 72 -11.27 4.65 12.14
C LEU A 72 -10.28 3.93 13.09
N SER A 73 -8.97 4.05 12.87
CA SER A 73 -7.98 3.52 13.81
C SER A 73 -8.03 4.31 15.14
N PRO A 74 -8.22 3.64 16.29
CA PRO A 74 -8.24 4.31 17.58
C PRO A 74 -6.99 5.14 17.85
N ILE A 75 -5.83 4.69 17.34
CA ILE A 75 -4.56 5.40 17.48
C ILE A 75 -4.59 6.71 16.69
N ILE A 76 -5.13 6.72 15.48
CA ILE A 76 -5.22 7.92 14.64
C ILE A 76 -6.32 8.85 15.15
N LEU A 77 -7.47 8.32 15.59
CA LEU A 77 -8.57 9.12 16.13
C LEU A 77 -8.15 9.93 17.37
N ILE A 78 -7.24 9.41 18.21
CA ILE A 78 -6.67 10.17 19.32
C ILE A 78 -5.94 11.43 18.84
N SER A 79 -5.32 11.40 17.66
CA SER A 79 -4.63 12.58 17.10
C SER A 79 -5.57 13.74 16.79
N TYR A 80 -6.87 13.47 16.58
CA TYR A 80 -7.89 14.50 16.33
C TYR A 80 -8.14 15.40 17.56
N LEU A 81 -7.80 14.90 18.74
CA LEU A 81 -7.85 15.69 19.99
C LEU A 81 -6.60 16.57 20.18
N LEU A 82 -5.60 16.46 19.30
CA LEU A 82 -4.30 17.08 19.43
C LEU A 82 -3.93 17.91 18.17
N PRO A 83 -4.75 18.92 17.80
CA PRO A 83 -4.56 19.67 16.54
C PRO A 83 -3.24 20.42 16.45
N PHE A 84 -2.64 20.77 17.59
CA PHE A 84 -1.38 21.52 17.69
C PHE A 84 -0.13 20.66 17.49
N ILE A 85 -0.25 19.32 17.44
CA ILE A 85 0.86 18.40 17.20
C ILE A 85 0.87 18.03 15.72
N ARG A 86 2.01 18.21 15.04
CA ARG A 86 2.17 17.74 13.66
C ARG A 86 1.97 16.23 13.60
N MET A 87 1.32 15.73 12.53
CA MET A 87 1.03 14.29 12.40
C MET A 87 2.31 13.44 12.41
N LEU A 88 3.39 13.91 11.78
CA LEU A 88 4.69 13.23 11.85
C LEU A 88 5.17 13.02 13.29
N ASP A 89 5.14 14.09 14.10
CA ASP A 89 5.60 14.02 15.49
C ASP A 89 4.69 13.14 16.34
N TYR A 90 3.37 13.23 16.13
CA TYR A 90 2.39 12.36 16.78
C TYR A 90 2.65 10.86 16.48
N ILE A 91 2.83 10.52 15.21
CA ILE A 91 3.06 9.12 14.80
C ILE A 91 4.41 8.62 15.32
N VAL A 92 5.48 9.42 15.24
CA VAL A 92 6.80 9.00 15.73
C VAL A 92 6.79 8.76 17.24
N ILE A 93 6.22 9.69 18.02
CA ILE A 93 6.11 9.53 19.49
C ILE A 93 5.18 8.37 19.83
N GLY A 94 4.03 8.28 19.15
CA GLY A 94 3.07 7.18 19.34
C GLY A 94 3.69 5.82 19.07
N ASN A 95 4.49 5.68 18.01
CA ASN A 95 5.20 4.45 17.70
C ASN A 95 6.20 4.04 18.78
N ILE A 96 6.94 4.99 19.34
CA ILE A 96 7.87 4.71 20.46
C ILE A 96 7.08 4.20 21.66
N ILE A 97 5.96 4.85 22.00
CA ILE A 97 5.09 4.41 23.10
C ILE A 97 4.55 3.00 22.86
N LEU A 98 4.04 2.74 21.65
CA LEU A 98 3.49 1.41 21.30
C LEU A 98 4.57 0.33 21.28
N PHE A 99 5.78 0.65 20.83
CA PHE A 99 6.94 -0.24 20.89
C PHE A 99 7.27 -0.65 22.33
N ILE A 100 7.41 0.35 23.22
CA ILE A 100 7.70 0.11 24.64
C ILE A 100 6.56 -0.69 25.29
N LEU A 101 5.31 -0.32 25.03
CA LEU A 101 4.13 -0.99 25.57
C LEU A 101 4.05 -2.46 25.11
N SER A 102 4.29 -2.73 23.82
CA SER A 102 4.33 -4.10 23.28
C SER A 102 5.34 -4.96 24.02
N ASN A 103 6.54 -4.45 24.26
CA ASN A 103 7.60 -5.17 24.96
C ASN A 103 7.28 -5.42 26.44
N LEU A 104 6.70 -4.42 27.14
CA LEU A 104 6.28 -4.57 28.53
C LEU A 104 5.12 -5.58 28.69
N LEU A 105 4.15 -5.56 27.77
CA LEU A 105 3.05 -6.51 27.75
C LEU A 105 3.54 -7.92 27.40
N PHE A 106 4.46 -8.01 26.43
CA PHE A 106 5.05 -9.30 26.08
C PHE A 106 5.85 -9.90 27.24
N TYR A 107 6.63 -9.08 27.95
CA TYR A 107 7.30 -9.54 29.18
C TYR A 107 6.29 -10.07 30.21
N LYS A 108 5.16 -9.38 30.40
CA LYS A 108 4.10 -9.86 31.31
C LYS A 108 3.51 -11.20 30.85
N PHE A 109 3.30 -11.38 29.55
CA PHE A 109 2.79 -12.62 28.96
C PHE A 109 3.77 -13.78 29.15
N ILE A 110 5.05 -13.57 28.84
CA ILE A 110 6.05 -14.63 28.76
C ILE A 110 6.67 -14.98 30.11
N SER A 111 6.89 -14.02 31.01
CA SER A 111 7.50 -14.23 32.31
C SER A 111 6.65 -15.04 33.28
N ASN A 112 5.35 -15.11 33.05
CA ASN A 112 4.45 -15.98 33.82
C ASN A 112 4.61 -17.48 33.44
N LYS A 113 5.27 -17.80 32.33
CA LYS A 113 5.36 -19.14 31.76
C LYS A 113 6.79 -19.69 31.79
N PHE A 114 7.77 -18.79 31.69
CA PHE A 114 9.18 -19.15 31.56
C PHE A 114 10.06 -18.29 32.47
N SER A 115 11.02 -18.96 33.16
CA SER A 115 11.97 -18.27 34.07
C SER A 115 12.93 -17.32 33.33
N ASN A 116 13.16 -17.54 32.05
CA ASN A 116 14.00 -16.71 31.16
C ASN A 116 13.21 -15.61 30.43
N GLY A 117 12.11 -15.12 31.00
CA GLY A 117 11.22 -14.16 30.39
C GLY A 117 11.90 -12.90 29.88
N LEU A 118 12.93 -12.37 30.60
CA LEU A 118 13.67 -11.20 30.16
C LEU A 118 14.45 -11.48 28.85
N PHE A 119 15.13 -12.62 28.75
CA PHE A 119 15.83 -13.05 27.54
C PHE A 119 14.87 -13.15 26.34
N LEU A 120 13.73 -13.83 26.53
CA LEU A 120 12.72 -13.98 25.48
C LEU A 120 12.12 -12.64 25.04
N THR A 121 11.98 -11.70 25.99
CA THR A 121 11.50 -10.34 25.67
C THR A 121 12.52 -9.57 24.84
N PHE A 122 13.80 -9.73 25.08
CA PHE A 122 14.83 -9.10 24.24
C PHE A 122 14.87 -9.72 22.83
N LEU A 123 14.67 -11.03 22.67
CA LEU A 123 14.52 -11.63 21.34
C LEU A 123 13.28 -11.08 20.60
N PHE A 124 12.18 -10.86 21.32
CA PHE A 124 10.99 -10.21 20.76
C PHE A 124 11.30 -8.76 20.36
N MET A 125 11.90 -7.96 21.24
CA MET A 125 12.25 -6.57 21.03
C MET A 125 13.19 -6.37 19.82
N PHE A 126 14.13 -7.29 19.62
CA PHE A 126 15.16 -7.22 18.58
C PHE A 126 14.80 -8.04 17.34
N SER A 127 13.54 -8.44 17.18
CA SER A 127 13.06 -9.05 15.94
C SER A 127 13.02 -8.04 14.79
N GLY A 128 13.24 -8.52 13.58
CA GLY A 128 13.24 -7.67 12.38
C GLY A 128 12.00 -6.77 12.25
N PRO A 129 10.75 -7.29 12.36
CA PRO A 129 9.56 -6.44 12.24
C PRO A 129 9.47 -5.35 13.32
N LEU A 130 9.82 -5.63 14.56
CA LEU A 130 9.74 -4.63 15.62
C LEU A 130 10.82 -3.58 15.50
N LEU A 131 12.07 -3.95 15.15
CA LEU A 131 13.15 -2.99 14.94
C LEU A 131 12.95 -2.14 13.71
N PHE A 132 12.35 -2.70 12.65
CA PHE A 132 12.28 -2.08 11.34
C PHE A 132 10.94 -1.38 11.09
N GLN A 133 9.79 -2.03 11.37
CA GLN A 133 8.50 -1.51 10.95
C GLN A 133 7.96 -0.39 11.87
N PHE A 134 8.31 -0.35 13.15
CA PHE A 134 7.74 0.66 14.05
C PHE A 134 8.13 2.09 13.67
N HIS A 135 9.22 2.29 12.94
CA HIS A 135 9.67 3.59 12.46
C HIS A 135 9.55 3.76 10.94
N ARG A 136 9.05 2.75 10.24
CA ARG A 136 8.92 2.75 8.77
C ARG A 136 7.49 2.50 8.29
N HIS A 137 6.85 1.40 8.71
CA HIS A 137 5.50 1.01 8.35
C HIS A 137 4.71 0.70 9.62
N PHE A 138 4.38 1.71 10.40
CA PHE A 138 3.81 1.52 11.73
C PHE A 138 2.52 0.67 11.72
N MET A 139 1.75 0.67 10.63
CA MET A 139 0.56 -0.16 10.48
C MET A 139 0.86 -1.67 10.50
N PHE A 140 2.14 -2.06 10.34
CA PHE A 140 2.53 -3.47 10.40
C PHE A 140 2.68 -3.99 11.84
N VAL A 141 2.82 -3.11 12.82
CA VAL A 141 3.13 -3.48 14.21
C VAL A 141 2.30 -2.76 15.27
N ASN A 142 1.54 -1.71 14.90
CA ASN A 142 0.78 -0.91 15.85
C ASN A 142 -0.35 -1.67 16.57
N TYR A 143 -0.85 -2.77 16.00
CA TYR A 143 -1.83 -3.68 16.61
C TYR A 143 -1.20 -4.64 17.65
N MET A 144 0.13 -4.74 17.68
CA MET A 144 0.85 -5.73 18.52
C MET A 144 0.50 -5.68 20.02
N PRO A 145 0.33 -4.50 20.66
CA PRO A 145 -0.10 -4.44 22.05
C PRO A 145 -1.44 -5.14 22.28
N PHE A 146 -2.41 -4.97 21.38
CA PHE A 146 -3.74 -5.56 21.49
C PHE A 146 -3.70 -7.07 21.25
N LEU A 147 -2.85 -7.54 20.32
CA LEU A 147 -2.61 -8.96 20.09
C LEU A 147 -2.03 -9.62 21.36
N ILE A 148 -1.03 -9.02 22.00
CA ILE A 148 -0.44 -9.55 23.22
C ILE A 148 -1.46 -9.52 24.37
N LEU A 149 -2.28 -8.48 24.48
CA LEU A 149 -3.37 -8.41 25.45
C LEU A 149 -4.39 -9.55 25.23
N SER A 150 -4.72 -9.84 23.97
CA SER A 150 -5.59 -10.99 23.63
C SER A 150 -5.02 -12.31 24.16
N LEU A 151 -3.71 -12.56 23.98
CA LEU A 151 -3.06 -13.75 24.51
C LEU A 151 -3.07 -13.80 26.05
N ILE A 152 -2.84 -12.67 26.72
CA ILE A 152 -2.91 -12.56 28.19
C ILE A 152 -4.35 -12.79 28.67
N ASN A 153 -5.35 -12.23 27.99
CA ASN A 153 -6.74 -12.36 28.36
C ASN A 153 -7.27 -13.79 28.12
N LEU A 154 -6.75 -14.50 27.10
CA LEU A 154 -6.99 -15.92 26.90
C LEU A 154 -6.45 -16.77 28.08
N ASP A 155 -5.22 -16.55 28.50
CA ASP A 155 -4.64 -17.25 29.66
C ASP A 155 -5.47 -17.05 30.95
N ASN A 156 -6.03 -15.86 31.10
CA ASN A 156 -6.83 -15.49 32.27
C ASN A 156 -8.33 -15.78 32.09
N LYS A 157 -8.74 -16.38 30.96
CA LYS A 157 -10.15 -16.68 30.61
C LYS A 157 -11.05 -15.44 30.63
N LYS A 158 -10.54 -14.24 30.31
CA LYS A 158 -11.27 -12.97 30.31
C LYS A 158 -11.85 -12.68 28.93
N TYR A 159 -12.91 -13.36 28.55
CA TYR A 159 -13.46 -13.35 27.20
C TYR A 159 -14.08 -11.99 26.80
N ILE A 160 -14.69 -11.25 27.73
CA ILE A 160 -15.17 -9.87 27.45
C ILE A 160 -14.02 -8.98 26.97
N ARG A 161 -12.89 -9.01 27.67
CA ARG A 161 -11.70 -8.23 27.28
C ARG A 161 -11.10 -8.70 25.97
N LEU A 162 -11.14 -10.00 25.73
CA LEU A 162 -10.69 -10.59 24.47
C LEU A 162 -11.50 -10.07 23.27
N ILE A 163 -12.84 -9.93 23.40
CA ILE A 163 -13.69 -9.35 22.36
C ILE A 163 -13.23 -7.92 22.03
N ILE A 164 -12.95 -7.11 23.07
CA ILE A 164 -12.48 -5.74 22.91
C ILE A 164 -11.09 -5.72 22.26
N ASP A 165 -10.17 -6.59 22.69
CA ASP A 165 -8.81 -6.64 22.12
C ASP A 165 -8.86 -7.00 20.63
N ILE A 166 -9.66 -7.99 20.21
CA ILE A 166 -9.82 -8.37 18.81
C ILE A 166 -10.49 -7.24 18.01
N PHE A 167 -11.49 -6.58 18.55
CA PHE A 167 -12.10 -5.38 17.95
C PHE A 167 -11.01 -4.31 17.70
N LEU A 168 -10.17 -4.02 18.70
CA LEU A 168 -9.10 -3.04 18.58
C LEU A 168 -8.03 -3.46 17.56
N ILE A 169 -7.71 -4.76 17.45
CA ILE A 169 -6.81 -5.27 16.39
C ILE A 169 -7.40 -4.94 15.02
N ILE A 170 -8.69 -5.26 14.80
CA ILE A 170 -9.35 -5.04 13.50
C ILE A 170 -9.39 -3.54 13.17
N MET A 171 -9.83 -2.70 14.10
CA MET A 171 -9.93 -1.25 13.90
C MET A 171 -8.56 -0.58 13.72
N THR A 172 -7.51 -1.14 14.30
CA THR A 172 -6.15 -0.59 14.16
C THR A 172 -5.50 -1.02 12.84
N SER A 173 -5.69 -2.29 12.43
CA SER A 173 -5.11 -2.82 11.20
C SER A 173 -5.95 -4.01 10.67
N PHE A 174 -6.93 -3.71 9.85
CA PHE A 174 -7.81 -4.75 9.28
C PHE A 174 -7.02 -5.81 8.49
N TYR A 175 -5.95 -5.41 7.80
CA TYR A 175 -5.12 -6.32 7.02
C TYR A 175 -4.42 -7.37 7.91
N TYR A 176 -3.84 -6.95 9.03
CA TYR A 176 -3.17 -7.86 9.97
C TYR A 176 -4.14 -8.52 10.96
N SER A 177 -5.42 -8.18 10.94
CA SER A 177 -6.42 -8.79 11.82
C SER A 177 -6.63 -10.27 11.52
N ILE A 178 -6.66 -10.68 10.24
CA ILE A 178 -6.85 -12.07 9.83
C ILE A 178 -5.74 -12.97 10.39
N PRO A 179 -4.44 -12.72 10.13
CA PRO A 179 -3.38 -13.54 10.72
C PRO A 179 -3.28 -13.40 12.24
N SER A 180 -3.65 -12.27 12.84
CA SER A 180 -3.72 -12.10 14.30
C SER A 180 -4.79 -13.00 14.92
N ILE A 181 -5.99 -13.02 14.35
CA ILE A 181 -7.09 -13.89 14.79
C ILE A 181 -6.69 -15.37 14.65
N LEU A 182 -6.03 -15.74 13.54
CA LEU A 182 -5.53 -17.10 13.36
C LEU A 182 -4.48 -17.47 14.43
N CYS A 183 -3.56 -16.56 14.76
CA CYS A 183 -2.60 -16.73 15.85
C CYS A 183 -3.31 -16.96 17.19
N ILE A 184 -4.35 -16.17 17.49
CA ILE A 184 -5.16 -16.30 18.71
C ILE A 184 -5.88 -17.65 18.75
N ILE A 185 -6.46 -18.10 17.63
CA ILE A 185 -7.15 -19.41 17.53
C ILE A 185 -6.16 -20.56 17.77
N ILE A 186 -4.99 -20.54 17.14
CA ILE A 186 -3.95 -21.57 17.30
C ILE A 186 -3.51 -21.62 18.77
N TYR A 187 -3.28 -20.46 19.37
CA TYR A 187 -2.90 -20.39 20.77
C TYR A 187 -4.00 -20.93 21.71
N TYR A 188 -5.28 -20.57 21.44
CA TYR A 188 -6.43 -21.11 22.18
C TYR A 188 -6.50 -22.64 22.10
N ILE A 189 -6.34 -23.23 20.92
CA ILE A 189 -6.36 -24.69 20.74
C ILE A 189 -5.16 -25.31 21.47
N TYR A 190 -3.98 -24.68 21.39
CA TYR A 190 -2.77 -25.19 22.03
C TYR A 190 -2.90 -25.25 23.57
N ILE A 191 -3.41 -24.20 24.22
CA ILE A 191 -3.54 -24.18 25.68
C ILE A 191 -4.65 -25.09 26.20
N ASN A 192 -5.67 -25.36 25.39
CA ASN A 192 -6.80 -26.24 25.73
C ASN A 192 -6.67 -27.64 25.09
N PHE A 193 -5.51 -28.00 24.56
CA PHE A 193 -5.33 -29.21 23.74
C PHE A 193 -5.77 -30.51 24.42
N GLU A 194 -5.48 -30.65 25.70
CA GLU A 194 -5.79 -31.87 26.50
C GLU A 194 -7.29 -31.93 26.87
N GLU A 195 -7.92 -30.78 27.05
CA GLU A 195 -9.34 -30.63 27.37
C GLU A 195 -10.17 -30.15 26.16
N PHE A 196 -9.69 -30.44 24.95
CA PHE A 196 -10.32 -29.95 23.73
C PHE A 196 -11.79 -30.37 23.66
N ASN A 197 -12.67 -29.37 23.50
CA ASN A 197 -14.11 -29.56 23.37
C ASN A 197 -14.64 -28.67 22.24
N ILE A 198 -15.24 -29.30 21.26
CA ILE A 198 -15.80 -28.61 20.09
C ILE A 198 -16.84 -27.53 20.44
N ARG A 199 -17.68 -27.76 21.49
CA ARG A 199 -18.67 -26.76 21.95
C ARG A 199 -17.97 -25.53 22.53
N LYS A 200 -16.89 -25.73 23.30
CA LYS A 200 -16.08 -24.60 23.82
C LYS A 200 -15.41 -23.83 22.67
N LEU A 201 -14.96 -24.54 21.64
CA LEU A 201 -14.40 -23.90 20.44
C LEU A 201 -15.45 -23.07 19.69
N PHE A 202 -16.67 -23.58 19.48
CA PHE A 202 -17.75 -22.80 18.85
C PHE A 202 -18.11 -21.56 19.66
N ARG A 203 -18.16 -21.65 20.99
CA ARG A 203 -18.38 -20.49 21.86
C ARG A 203 -17.25 -19.47 21.68
N PHE A 204 -16.01 -19.92 21.64
CA PHE A 204 -14.85 -19.05 21.42
C PHE A 204 -14.89 -18.37 20.06
N ILE A 205 -15.23 -19.09 18.98
CA ILE A 205 -15.46 -18.52 17.66
C ILE A 205 -16.61 -17.50 17.70
N GLY A 206 -17.64 -17.72 18.49
CA GLY A 206 -18.73 -16.76 18.72
C GLY A 206 -18.22 -15.42 19.27
N TYR A 207 -17.25 -15.43 20.21
CA TYR A 207 -16.65 -14.19 20.71
C TYR A 207 -15.86 -13.44 19.62
N ILE A 208 -15.12 -14.17 18.79
CA ILE A 208 -14.41 -13.59 17.62
C ILE A 208 -15.42 -12.99 16.65
N PHE A 209 -16.51 -13.69 16.38
CA PHE A 209 -17.56 -13.23 15.45
C PHE A 209 -18.22 -11.93 15.95
N ILE A 210 -18.47 -11.79 17.25
CA ILE A 210 -18.95 -10.54 17.84
C ILE A 210 -17.98 -9.39 17.59
N SER A 211 -16.67 -9.61 17.75
CA SER A 211 -15.65 -8.59 17.46
C SER A 211 -15.65 -8.18 15.99
N ILE A 212 -15.83 -9.13 15.07
CA ILE A 212 -15.94 -8.88 13.63
C ILE A 212 -17.20 -8.06 13.32
N LEU A 213 -18.34 -8.43 13.91
CA LEU A 213 -19.59 -7.66 13.76
C LEU A 213 -19.41 -6.22 14.26
N MET A 214 -18.85 -6.02 15.45
CA MET A 214 -18.58 -4.68 15.99
C MET A 214 -17.70 -3.83 15.06
N SER A 215 -16.84 -4.45 14.29
CA SER A 215 -15.90 -3.80 13.36
C SER A 215 -16.46 -3.67 11.94
N SER A 216 -17.71 -4.06 11.68
CA SER A 216 -18.28 -4.12 10.33
C SER A 216 -18.41 -2.76 9.67
N VAL A 217 -18.50 -1.67 10.44
CA VAL A 217 -18.45 -0.28 9.92
C VAL A 217 -17.17 0.02 9.14
N LEU A 218 -16.06 -0.65 9.46
CA LEU A 218 -14.82 -0.58 8.71
C LEU A 218 -14.74 -1.69 7.67
N ILE A 219 -15.00 -2.94 8.07
CA ILE A 219 -14.74 -4.13 7.25
C ILE A 219 -15.59 -4.14 5.97
N ILE A 220 -16.91 -3.85 6.08
CA ILE A 220 -17.82 -3.97 4.93
C ILE A 220 -17.47 -2.96 3.82
N PRO A 221 -17.33 -1.65 4.09
CA PRO A 221 -16.93 -0.70 3.05
C PRO A 221 -15.53 -1.00 2.49
N VAL A 222 -14.59 -1.48 3.32
CA VAL A 222 -13.27 -1.91 2.85
C VAL A 222 -13.36 -3.07 1.87
N ILE A 223 -14.23 -4.06 2.12
CA ILE A 223 -14.44 -5.18 1.17
C ILE A 223 -14.97 -4.64 -0.16
N TYR A 224 -15.97 -3.74 -0.15
CA TYR A 224 -16.47 -3.10 -1.38
C TYR A 224 -15.37 -2.32 -2.09
N SER A 225 -14.58 -1.53 -1.36
CA SER A 225 -13.43 -0.79 -1.89
C SER A 225 -12.42 -1.73 -2.56
N VAL A 226 -11.98 -2.79 -1.89
CA VAL A 226 -10.98 -3.73 -2.44
C VAL A 226 -11.49 -4.44 -3.70
N ILE A 227 -12.75 -4.87 -3.73
CA ILE A 227 -13.35 -5.52 -4.89
C ILE A 227 -13.48 -4.54 -6.09
N SER A 228 -13.78 -3.28 -5.82
CA SER A 228 -13.97 -2.26 -6.86
C SER A 228 -12.66 -1.65 -7.38
N THR A 229 -11.57 -1.76 -6.62
CA THR A 229 -10.33 -1.02 -6.92
C THR A 229 -9.19 -1.91 -7.43
N ARG A 230 -9.12 -3.16 -7.01
CA ARG A 230 -7.94 -3.99 -7.31
C ARG A 230 -8.14 -4.89 -8.52
N SER A 231 -7.57 -4.48 -9.66
CA SER A 231 -7.32 -5.36 -10.81
C SER A 231 -5.89 -5.87 -10.74
N GLY A 232 -5.68 -7.18 -10.54
CA GLY A 232 -4.37 -7.79 -10.66
C GLY A 232 -3.74 -8.28 -9.35
N GLY A 233 -4.43 -9.18 -8.64
CA GLY A 233 -3.75 -10.14 -7.76
C GLY A 233 -3.07 -11.24 -8.58
N SER A 234 -2.06 -11.91 -8.03
CA SER A 234 -1.53 -13.12 -8.64
C SER A 234 -2.66 -14.14 -8.83
N VAL A 235 -2.80 -14.65 -10.04
CA VAL A 235 -3.84 -15.65 -10.33
C VAL A 235 -3.58 -16.89 -9.49
N PHE A 236 -4.64 -17.44 -8.89
CA PHE A 236 -4.54 -18.72 -8.19
C PHE A 236 -3.95 -19.78 -9.13
N ASN A 237 -2.84 -20.38 -8.70
CA ASN A 237 -2.18 -21.46 -9.43
C ASN A 237 -2.00 -22.66 -8.49
N LEU A 238 -2.19 -23.88 -9.01
CA LEU A 238 -1.99 -25.13 -8.26
C LEU A 238 -0.58 -25.27 -7.68
N SER A 239 0.42 -24.60 -8.25
CA SER A 239 1.78 -24.53 -7.69
C SER A 239 1.83 -23.96 -6.26
N LEU A 240 0.83 -23.16 -5.86
CA LEU A 240 0.71 -22.63 -4.50
C LEU A 240 0.47 -23.72 -3.43
N LEU A 241 0.05 -24.91 -3.84
CA LEU A 241 -0.13 -26.05 -2.94
C LEU A 241 1.18 -26.84 -2.70
N ILE A 242 2.20 -26.58 -3.52
CA ILE A 242 3.50 -27.28 -3.39
C ILE A 242 4.30 -26.63 -2.26
N PRO A 243 4.73 -27.39 -1.24
CA PRO A 243 5.55 -26.85 -0.16
C PRO A 243 6.82 -26.18 -0.67
N ASN A 244 7.11 -24.98 -0.17
CA ASN A 244 8.31 -24.22 -0.46
C ASN A 244 8.99 -23.83 0.86
N ILE A 245 10.17 -24.39 1.12
CA ILE A 245 10.96 -24.04 2.30
C ILE A 245 11.70 -22.73 2.02
N ASN A 246 11.01 -21.61 2.25
CA ASN A 246 11.61 -20.28 2.21
C ASN A 246 11.90 -19.80 3.63
N MET A 247 13.19 -19.74 3.98
CA MET A 247 13.64 -19.29 5.31
C MET A 247 13.45 -17.79 5.53
N ASP A 248 13.34 -16.97 4.46
CA ASP A 248 13.06 -15.54 4.57
C ASP A 248 11.70 -15.24 5.19
N ASN A 249 10.79 -16.21 5.20
CA ASN A 249 9.51 -16.08 5.89
C ASN A 249 9.66 -16.02 7.43
N ILE A 250 10.76 -16.55 7.96
CA ILE A 250 10.98 -16.70 9.41
C ILE A 250 12.16 -15.83 9.86
N LEU A 251 13.22 -15.70 9.06
CA LEU A 251 14.50 -15.14 9.48
C LEU A 251 14.65 -13.67 9.12
N TYR A 252 15.32 -12.93 9.99
CA TYR A 252 15.95 -11.61 9.89
C TYR A 252 15.07 -10.44 9.41
N GLY A 253 14.29 -10.64 8.37
CA GLY A 253 13.63 -9.56 7.63
C GLY A 253 12.55 -8.83 8.42
N GLY A 254 12.41 -7.52 8.19
CA GLY A 254 11.30 -6.72 8.73
C GLY A 254 9.93 -7.09 8.13
N TYR A 255 9.90 -7.83 7.03
CA TYR A 255 8.71 -8.34 6.35
C TYR A 255 8.46 -9.84 6.59
N SER A 256 8.90 -10.36 7.72
CA SER A 256 8.78 -11.77 8.11
C SER A 256 8.57 -11.87 9.63
N VAL A 257 8.71 -13.06 10.21
CA VAL A 257 8.81 -13.21 11.68
C VAL A 257 10.07 -12.51 12.21
N GLY A 258 11.14 -12.49 11.42
CA GLY A 258 12.32 -11.66 11.65
C GLY A 258 13.15 -12.07 12.85
N LEU A 259 13.28 -13.38 13.11
CA LEU A 259 14.10 -13.93 14.17
C LEU A 259 15.40 -14.55 13.63
N THR A 260 16.33 -14.91 14.49
CA THR A 260 17.56 -15.60 14.13
C THR A 260 17.36 -17.12 14.08
N SER A 261 18.40 -17.86 13.71
CA SER A 261 18.37 -19.33 13.60
C SER A 261 17.92 -20.07 14.88
N ILE A 262 18.00 -19.42 16.05
CA ILE A 262 17.45 -19.98 17.30
C ILE A 262 15.95 -20.29 17.19
N CYS A 263 15.22 -19.50 16.40
CA CYS A 263 13.81 -19.74 16.13
C CYS A 263 13.59 -21.05 15.36
N PHE A 264 14.37 -21.27 14.31
CA PHE A 264 14.30 -22.48 13.49
C PHE A 264 14.73 -23.72 14.28
N ILE A 265 15.81 -23.61 15.06
CA ILE A 265 16.28 -24.68 15.95
C ILE A 265 15.18 -25.08 16.96
N SER A 266 14.57 -24.08 17.61
CA SER A 266 13.49 -24.30 18.58
C SER A 266 12.21 -24.83 17.94
N PHE A 267 11.93 -24.46 16.70
CA PHE A 267 10.81 -24.98 15.93
C PHE A 267 10.98 -26.49 15.64
N ILE A 268 12.18 -26.89 15.20
CA ILE A 268 12.51 -28.32 15.00
C ILE A 268 12.40 -29.10 16.30
N TYR A 269 12.75 -28.50 17.44
CA TYR A 269 12.62 -29.13 18.76
C TYR A 269 11.21 -29.64 19.05
N LEU A 270 10.15 -28.99 18.56
CA LEU A 270 8.77 -29.41 18.78
C LEU A 270 8.52 -30.88 18.37
N LEU A 271 9.23 -31.40 17.35
CA LEU A 271 9.18 -32.81 16.94
C LEU A 271 9.80 -33.75 17.96
N PHE A 272 10.79 -33.29 18.72
CA PHE A 272 11.52 -34.07 19.72
C PHE A 272 10.87 -34.05 21.10
N SER A 273 9.91 -33.15 21.32
CA SER A 273 9.29 -32.94 22.64
C SER A 273 8.36 -34.05 23.10
N LYS A 274 8.04 -35.06 22.25
CA LYS A 274 7.10 -36.16 22.51
C LYS A 274 5.69 -35.72 22.96
N SER A 275 5.40 -34.45 22.99
CA SER A 275 4.10 -33.88 23.37
C SER A 275 3.20 -33.74 22.15
N LYS A 276 2.01 -34.33 22.18
CA LYS A 276 1.01 -34.21 21.08
C LYS A 276 0.66 -32.76 20.75
N LYS A 277 0.54 -31.91 21.78
CA LYS A 277 0.25 -30.45 21.56
C LYS A 277 1.41 -29.74 20.89
N ASN A 278 2.66 -30.11 21.16
CA ASN A 278 3.81 -29.51 20.49
C ASN A 278 3.92 -29.97 19.02
N ILE A 279 3.61 -31.27 18.77
CA ILE A 279 3.53 -31.79 17.40
C ILE A 279 2.41 -31.09 16.61
N PHE A 280 1.23 -30.87 17.23
CA PHE A 280 0.16 -30.07 16.61
C PHE A 280 0.66 -28.68 16.24
N LEU A 281 1.34 -27.98 17.16
CA LEU A 281 1.88 -26.65 16.90
C LEU A 281 2.90 -26.66 15.76
N PHE A 282 3.80 -27.66 15.71
CA PHE A 282 4.75 -27.86 14.62
C PHE A 282 4.03 -28.00 13.26
N VAL A 283 3.03 -28.90 13.19
CA VAL A 283 2.30 -29.15 11.94
C VAL A 283 1.58 -27.90 11.44
N VAL A 284 0.81 -27.23 12.32
CA VAL A 284 0.03 -26.06 11.93
C VAL A 284 0.94 -24.91 11.47
N ILE A 285 2.02 -24.62 12.19
CA ILE A 285 2.96 -23.55 11.80
C ILE A 285 3.70 -23.94 10.52
N SER A 286 4.07 -25.21 10.33
CA SER A 286 4.69 -25.68 9.08
C SER A 286 3.76 -25.44 7.87
N LEU A 287 2.47 -25.75 8.00
CA LEU A 287 1.48 -25.51 6.96
C LEU A 287 1.37 -24.00 6.63
N ILE A 288 1.40 -23.16 7.64
CA ILE A 288 1.29 -21.69 7.45
C ILE A 288 2.55 -21.12 6.81
N CYS A 289 3.74 -21.53 7.25
CA CYS A 289 5.00 -20.93 6.81
C CYS A 289 5.51 -21.48 5.48
N PHE A 290 5.28 -22.76 5.19
CA PHE A 290 5.92 -23.44 4.08
C PHE A 290 4.99 -23.86 2.94
N ILE A 291 3.66 -23.71 3.10
CA ILE A 291 2.73 -23.91 1.99
C ILE A 291 2.30 -22.53 1.48
N PRO A 292 2.68 -22.15 0.24
CA PRO A 292 2.44 -20.81 -0.30
C PRO A 292 0.97 -20.36 -0.29
N ILE A 293 0.02 -21.30 -0.46
CA ILE A 293 -1.42 -20.99 -0.40
C ILE A 293 -1.83 -20.36 0.93
N SER A 294 -1.20 -20.75 2.04
CA SER A 294 -1.49 -20.16 3.35
C SER A 294 -1.10 -18.68 3.38
N LEU A 295 0.09 -18.34 2.89
CA LEU A 295 0.53 -16.96 2.79
C LEU A 295 -0.30 -16.17 1.79
N TYR A 296 -0.69 -16.77 0.67
CA TYR A 296 -1.58 -16.17 -0.30
C TYR A 296 -2.92 -15.78 0.32
N LEU A 297 -3.56 -16.69 1.04
CA LEU A 297 -4.84 -16.45 1.72
C LEU A 297 -4.70 -15.40 2.83
N LEU A 298 -3.63 -15.46 3.64
CA LEU A 298 -3.36 -14.49 4.71
C LEU A 298 -3.04 -13.08 4.19
N ASN A 299 -2.60 -12.94 2.93
CA ASN A 299 -2.44 -11.68 2.23
C ASN A 299 -3.69 -11.29 1.38
N GLY A 300 -4.86 -11.83 1.71
CA GLY A 300 -6.12 -11.49 1.06
C GLY A 300 -6.27 -11.99 -0.38
N GLY A 301 -5.56 -13.09 -0.76
CA GLY A 301 -5.62 -13.64 -2.11
C GLY A 301 -4.88 -12.82 -3.17
N LEU A 302 -3.92 -11.99 -2.78
CA LEU A 302 -3.28 -11.03 -3.69
C LEU A 302 -1.86 -11.46 -4.10
N TYR A 303 -1.08 -11.98 -3.15
CA TYR A 303 0.32 -12.38 -3.37
C TYR A 303 0.82 -13.27 -2.23
N VAL A 304 1.96 -13.94 -2.47
CA VAL A 304 2.64 -14.79 -1.47
C VAL A 304 3.76 -13.96 -0.82
N ARG A 305 3.58 -13.48 0.41
CA ARG A 305 4.61 -12.73 1.15
C ARG A 305 4.63 -13.07 2.63
N GLY A 306 5.85 -13.13 3.18
CA GLY A 306 6.11 -13.44 4.58
C GLY A 306 5.59 -12.43 5.59
N LYS A 307 5.26 -11.18 5.19
CA LYS A 307 4.76 -10.15 6.10
C LYS A 307 3.49 -10.54 6.86
N ALA A 308 2.65 -11.40 6.30
CA ALA A 308 1.48 -11.95 6.98
C ALA A 308 1.83 -12.81 8.21
N LEU A 309 3.10 -13.19 8.38
CA LEU A 309 3.58 -13.95 9.54
C LEU A 309 3.97 -13.08 10.73
N ILE A 310 4.05 -11.76 10.60
CA ILE A 310 4.41 -10.84 11.69
C ILE A 310 3.55 -11.07 12.95
N PRO A 311 2.22 -11.27 12.87
CA PRO A 311 1.39 -11.55 14.04
C PRO A 311 1.72 -12.86 14.78
N PHE A 312 2.45 -13.77 14.15
CA PHE A 312 2.89 -15.02 14.79
C PHE A 312 4.17 -14.85 15.63
N LEU A 313 4.82 -13.69 15.58
CA LEU A 313 6.05 -13.42 16.33
C LEU A 313 5.94 -13.78 17.82
N PRO A 314 4.88 -13.40 18.58
CA PRO A 314 4.73 -13.81 19.97
C PRO A 314 4.72 -15.33 20.16
N LEU A 315 4.11 -16.06 19.23
CA LEU A 315 4.01 -17.52 19.27
C LEU A 315 5.36 -18.19 18.96
N PHE A 316 6.14 -17.66 18.02
CA PHE A 316 7.49 -18.16 17.74
C PHE A 316 8.43 -17.97 18.95
N ILE A 317 8.37 -16.82 19.62
CA ILE A 317 9.14 -16.61 20.85
C ILE A 317 8.66 -17.54 21.98
N TYR A 318 7.37 -17.81 22.05
CA TYR A 318 6.82 -18.80 22.96
C TYR A 318 7.42 -20.21 22.71
N ILE A 319 7.59 -20.62 21.45
CA ILE A 319 8.24 -21.87 21.05
C ILE A 319 9.71 -21.91 21.51
N ILE A 320 10.43 -20.78 21.39
CA ILE A 320 11.80 -20.68 21.93
C ILE A 320 11.79 -20.89 23.44
N GLY A 321 10.80 -20.34 24.14
CA GLY A 321 10.60 -20.55 25.57
C GLY A 321 10.38 -22.03 25.94
N LEU A 322 9.57 -22.76 25.16
CA LEU A 322 9.37 -24.20 25.33
C LEU A 322 10.69 -24.99 25.19
N TYR A 323 11.49 -24.67 24.17
CA TYR A 323 12.79 -25.28 23.95
C TYR A 323 13.70 -25.13 25.19
N PHE A 324 13.88 -23.92 25.70
CA PHE A 324 14.75 -23.68 26.86
C PHE A 324 14.19 -24.26 28.16
N LYS A 325 12.88 -24.45 28.29
CA LYS A 325 12.26 -25.11 29.43
C LYS A 325 12.59 -26.60 29.47
N ASP A 326 12.59 -27.27 28.32
CA ASP A 326 12.61 -28.72 28.20
C ASP A 326 13.94 -29.23 27.61
N VAL A 327 14.95 -28.38 27.42
CA VAL A 327 16.23 -28.72 26.77
C VAL A 327 16.97 -29.89 27.44
N ASP A 328 16.81 -30.07 28.73
CA ASP A 328 17.44 -31.16 29.50
C ASP A 328 16.84 -32.56 29.21
N ILE A 329 15.61 -32.61 28.68
CA ILE A 329 14.87 -33.85 28.40
C ILE A 329 15.27 -34.43 27.03
N VAL A 330 15.83 -33.60 26.16
CA VAL A 330 16.15 -33.97 24.78
C VAL A 330 17.55 -34.61 24.72
N ASN A 331 17.67 -35.71 24.00
CA ASN A 331 18.98 -36.26 23.65
C ASN A 331 19.65 -35.29 22.66
N PHE A 332 20.43 -34.35 23.23
CA PHE A 332 21.05 -33.25 22.48
C PHE A 332 21.87 -33.73 21.27
N LYS A 333 22.55 -34.90 21.39
CA LYS A 333 23.34 -35.45 20.31
C LYS A 333 22.49 -35.88 19.10
N LYS A 334 21.36 -36.57 19.36
CA LYS A 334 20.42 -36.93 18.28
C LYS A 334 19.74 -35.71 17.67
N PHE A 335 19.39 -34.75 18.48
CA PHE A 335 18.80 -33.48 18.07
C PHE A 335 19.75 -32.67 17.17
N LEU A 336 21.04 -32.58 17.57
CA LEU A 336 22.05 -31.90 16.79
C LEU A 336 22.27 -32.55 15.41
N ILE A 337 22.36 -33.86 15.35
CA ILE A 337 22.50 -34.61 14.08
C ILE A 337 21.31 -34.33 13.17
N PHE A 338 20.09 -34.29 13.72
CA PHE A 338 18.89 -34.04 12.93
C PHE A 338 18.84 -32.60 12.42
N ILE A 339 19.23 -31.60 13.23
CA ILE A 339 19.35 -30.22 12.81
C ILE A 339 20.35 -30.10 11.64
N LEU A 340 21.54 -30.73 11.77
CA LEU A 340 22.54 -30.73 10.73
C LEU A 340 22.02 -31.37 9.41
N PHE A 341 21.26 -32.44 9.53
CA PHE A 341 20.64 -33.11 8.39
C PHE A 341 19.62 -32.22 7.68
N ILE A 342 18.70 -31.58 8.45
CA ILE A 342 17.72 -30.64 7.84
C ILE A 342 18.44 -29.47 7.20
N ASN A 343 19.47 -28.94 7.84
CA ASN A 343 20.22 -27.82 7.27
C ASN A 343 20.97 -28.18 5.99
N LEU A 344 21.34 -29.43 5.80
CA LEU A 344 21.85 -29.91 4.53
C LEU A 344 20.82 -29.82 3.41
N ILE A 345 19.53 -30.06 3.72
CA ILE A 345 18.41 -29.90 2.77
C ILE A 345 18.15 -28.41 2.50
N VAL A 346 18.21 -27.59 3.54
CA VAL A 346 18.04 -26.12 3.40
C VAL A 346 19.18 -25.54 2.54
N LEU A 347 20.41 -26.04 2.68
CA LEU A 347 21.57 -25.60 1.90
C LEU A 347 21.35 -25.70 0.39
N ILE A 348 20.58 -26.69 -0.07
CA ILE A 348 20.31 -26.89 -1.51
C ILE A 348 19.51 -25.71 -2.12
N ARG A 349 18.73 -25.00 -1.32
CA ARG A 349 17.81 -23.96 -1.79
C ARG A 349 18.05 -22.56 -1.23
N TYR A 350 18.77 -22.46 -0.11
CA TYR A 350 18.97 -21.20 0.61
C TYR A 350 20.47 -20.91 0.77
N HIS A 351 20.99 -19.96 -0.02
CA HIS A 351 22.43 -19.68 -0.14
C HIS A 351 22.86 -18.41 0.60
N VAL A 352 22.12 -17.96 1.61
CA VAL A 352 22.43 -16.72 2.36
C VAL A 352 23.53 -17.01 3.38
N ILE A 353 24.72 -16.46 3.19
CA ILE A 353 25.91 -16.68 4.04
C ILE A 353 25.63 -16.31 5.50
N ILE A 354 24.90 -15.21 5.76
CA ILE A 354 24.54 -14.77 7.11
C ILE A 354 23.81 -15.87 7.89
N TYR A 355 22.97 -16.66 7.21
CA TYR A 355 22.27 -17.77 7.83
C TYR A 355 23.23 -18.83 8.41
N TYR A 356 24.24 -19.20 7.68
CA TYR A 356 25.20 -20.23 8.14
C TYR A 356 26.07 -19.72 9.28
N ILE A 357 26.49 -18.46 9.23
CA ILE A 357 27.22 -17.82 10.33
C ILE A 357 26.38 -17.81 11.61
N ASP A 358 25.13 -17.37 11.50
CA ASP A 358 24.19 -17.37 12.63
C ASP A 358 23.92 -18.78 13.16
N LEU A 359 23.65 -19.74 12.28
CA LEU A 359 23.37 -21.11 12.64
C LEU A 359 24.54 -21.74 13.42
N VAL A 360 25.75 -21.63 12.88
CA VAL A 360 26.95 -22.18 13.54
C VAL A 360 27.18 -21.51 14.89
N PHE A 361 27.05 -20.18 14.95
CA PHE A 361 27.20 -19.43 16.19
C PHE A 361 26.17 -19.88 17.24
N MET A 362 24.90 -19.98 16.86
CA MET A 362 23.83 -20.43 17.77
C MET A 362 24.01 -21.87 18.20
N LEU A 363 24.44 -22.78 17.32
CA LEU A 363 24.72 -24.18 17.70
C LEU A 363 25.87 -24.28 18.69
N VAL A 364 26.93 -23.48 18.52
CA VAL A 364 28.03 -23.42 19.49
C VAL A 364 27.54 -22.91 20.85
N LEU A 365 26.75 -21.83 20.86
CA LEU A 365 26.21 -21.31 22.14
C LEU A 365 25.27 -22.31 22.82
N LEU A 366 24.45 -23.04 22.06
CA LEU A 366 23.55 -24.05 22.59
C LEU A 366 24.34 -25.27 23.11
N PHE A 367 25.42 -25.66 22.42
CA PHE A 367 26.34 -26.71 22.91
C PHE A 367 26.98 -26.28 24.24
N LEU A 368 27.49 -25.08 24.35
CA LEU A 368 28.09 -24.55 25.59
C LEU A 368 27.02 -24.45 26.70
N TYR A 369 25.82 -23.99 26.39
CA TYR A 369 24.69 -23.91 27.32
C TYR A 369 24.34 -25.29 27.90
N ASN A 370 24.27 -26.30 27.05
CA ASN A 370 23.99 -27.67 27.45
C ASN A 370 25.17 -28.32 28.24
N ARG A 371 26.41 -28.03 27.82
CA ARG A 371 27.63 -28.58 28.44
C ARG A 371 27.88 -28.04 29.83
N PHE A 372 27.69 -26.72 30.03
CA PHE A 372 27.94 -26.06 31.31
C PHE A 372 26.71 -25.91 32.19
N LYS A 373 25.61 -26.60 31.85
CA LYS A 373 24.36 -26.62 32.60
C LYS A 373 23.83 -25.22 32.96
N LYS A 374 23.31 -24.54 31.97
CA LYS A 374 22.52 -23.31 32.13
C LYS A 374 23.30 -22.07 32.60
N VAL A 375 24.41 -21.81 31.99
CA VAL A 375 25.12 -20.56 32.20
C VAL A 375 24.31 -19.45 31.54
N TYR A 376 23.47 -18.75 32.30
CA TYR A 376 22.57 -17.69 31.82
C TYR A 376 23.30 -16.52 31.12
N ILE A 377 24.61 -16.38 31.37
CA ILE A 377 25.45 -15.39 30.66
C ILE A 377 25.47 -15.63 29.15
N LEU A 378 25.21 -16.87 28.67
CA LEU A 378 25.12 -17.19 27.24
C LEU A 378 23.88 -16.64 26.55
N TYR A 379 22.87 -16.17 27.30
CA TYR A 379 21.75 -15.43 26.71
C TYR A 379 22.18 -14.07 26.14
N ILE A 380 23.21 -13.45 26.72
CA ILE A 380 23.70 -12.14 26.26
C ILE A 380 24.21 -12.21 24.82
N PRO A 381 25.16 -13.11 24.44
CA PRO A 381 25.60 -13.19 23.05
C PRO A 381 24.50 -13.63 22.08
N MET A 382 23.51 -14.45 22.49
CA MET A 382 22.36 -14.80 21.66
C MET A 382 21.51 -13.56 21.34
N VAL A 383 21.24 -12.73 22.35
CA VAL A 383 20.48 -11.48 22.19
C VAL A 383 21.24 -10.48 21.33
N LEU A 384 22.55 -10.28 21.60
CA LEU A 384 23.40 -9.39 20.84
C LEU A 384 23.49 -9.81 19.37
N MET A 385 23.62 -11.09 19.10
CA MET A 385 23.64 -11.62 17.72
C MET A 385 22.31 -11.35 17.02
N SER A 386 21.16 -11.56 17.69
CA SER A 386 19.85 -11.23 17.16
C SER A 386 19.73 -9.75 16.80
N PHE A 387 20.18 -8.87 17.69
CA PHE A 387 20.17 -7.43 17.46
C PHE A 387 21.04 -7.03 16.27
N ILE A 388 22.30 -7.49 16.23
CA ILE A 388 23.26 -7.14 15.17
C ILE A 388 22.76 -7.64 13.82
N ILE A 389 22.38 -8.92 13.72
CA ILE A 389 21.95 -9.50 12.45
C ILE A 389 20.67 -8.83 11.93
N CYS A 390 19.66 -8.61 12.79
CA CYS A 390 18.43 -7.97 12.35
C CYS A 390 18.66 -6.53 11.90
N ILE A 391 19.56 -5.79 12.53
CA ILE A 391 19.94 -4.45 12.06
C ILE A 391 20.68 -4.54 10.73
N VAL A 392 21.73 -5.35 10.63
CA VAL A 392 22.56 -5.44 9.42
C VAL A 392 21.75 -5.89 8.21
N TYR A 393 20.84 -6.86 8.40
CA TYR A 393 19.98 -7.36 7.33
C TYR A 393 19.01 -6.30 6.79
N ASN A 394 18.59 -5.34 7.63
CA ASN A 394 17.62 -4.31 7.27
C ASN A 394 18.26 -2.93 7.03
N LEU A 395 19.61 -2.81 7.03
CA LEU A 395 20.31 -1.53 6.89
C LEU A 395 20.18 -0.86 5.51
N GLY A 396 19.84 -1.61 4.46
CA GLY A 396 19.74 -1.11 3.08
C GLY A 396 18.56 -0.18 2.79
N GLU A 397 17.82 0.25 3.82
CA GLU A 397 16.57 0.97 3.67
C GLU A 397 16.74 2.47 3.93
N ASN A 398 16.04 3.26 3.12
CA ASN A 398 16.19 4.71 3.08
C ASN A 398 15.79 5.37 4.40
N TYR A 399 16.73 6.14 4.97
CA TYR A 399 16.45 7.08 6.04
C TYR A 399 16.10 8.45 5.44
N PHE A 400 15.21 9.20 6.09
CA PHE A 400 14.90 10.56 5.70
C PHE A 400 15.14 11.53 6.87
N ASP A 401 15.49 12.79 6.54
CA ASP A 401 15.56 13.87 7.51
C ASP A 401 14.16 14.50 7.68
N ARG A 402 13.80 14.89 8.89
CA ARG A 402 12.55 15.60 9.19
C ARG A 402 12.40 16.93 8.45
N SER A 403 13.50 17.56 8.05
CA SER A 403 13.47 18.78 7.23
C SER A 403 12.75 18.56 5.90
N TYR A 404 12.78 17.34 5.34
CA TYR A 404 12.09 17.00 4.12
C TYR A 404 10.55 17.17 4.21
N TYR A 405 9.98 16.94 5.39
CA TYR A 405 8.53 17.13 5.61
C TYR A 405 8.08 18.60 5.54
N ASN A 406 8.97 19.55 5.78
CA ASN A 406 8.66 20.97 5.73
C ASN A 406 8.59 21.51 4.28
N LEU A 407 9.14 20.76 3.29
CA LEU A 407 9.08 21.11 1.88
C LEU A 407 7.72 20.82 1.22
N ILE A 408 6.86 20.09 1.92
CA ILE A 408 5.60 19.55 1.38
C ILE A 408 4.44 20.55 1.48
N ASN A 409 4.54 21.58 2.30
CA ASN A 409 3.48 22.56 2.53
C ASN A 409 3.58 23.78 1.60
N SER A 410 4.04 23.59 0.36
CA SER A 410 4.15 24.68 -0.60
C SER A 410 2.79 25.01 -1.26
N ASP A 411 2.52 26.26 -1.28
CA ASP A 411 1.61 27.05 -2.08
C ASP A 411 0.20 26.49 -2.35
N LYS A 412 -0.77 27.11 -1.68
CA LYS A 412 -2.19 26.89 -1.92
C LYS A 412 -2.61 27.72 -3.15
N TYR A 413 -2.77 27.06 -4.27
CA TYR A 413 -3.52 27.63 -5.39
C TYR A 413 -4.93 27.03 -5.37
N ILE A 414 -5.94 27.83 -5.03
CA ILE A 414 -7.32 27.34 -4.89
C ILE A 414 -8.11 27.77 -6.12
N ASP A 415 -8.43 26.82 -6.98
CA ASP A 415 -9.43 26.97 -8.04
C ASP A 415 -10.42 25.80 -7.93
N THR A 416 -11.69 26.11 -7.74
CA THR A 416 -12.75 25.10 -7.59
C THR A 416 -13.10 24.37 -8.88
N ASN A 417 -12.71 24.93 -10.04
CA ASN A 417 -13.05 24.38 -11.35
C ASN A 417 -11.90 23.61 -12.00
N TYR A 418 -10.67 23.69 -11.45
CA TYR A 418 -9.49 23.08 -12.03
C TYR A 418 -8.60 22.45 -10.98
N ARG A 419 -7.79 21.48 -11.41
CA ARG A 419 -6.78 20.82 -10.58
C ARG A 419 -5.41 21.47 -10.74
N VAL A 420 -4.59 21.18 -9.75
CA VAL A 420 -3.17 21.53 -9.72
C VAL A 420 -2.33 20.26 -9.79
N SER A 421 -1.19 20.31 -10.46
CA SER A 421 -0.19 19.26 -10.46
C SER A 421 1.15 19.77 -9.96
N ASN A 422 1.95 18.92 -9.35
CA ASN A 422 3.28 19.26 -8.87
C ASN A 422 4.30 18.22 -9.35
N LEU A 423 5.19 18.63 -10.26
CA LEU A 423 6.26 17.82 -10.83
C LEU A 423 7.61 18.00 -10.10
N ILE A 424 7.70 18.99 -9.20
CA ILE A 424 8.91 19.22 -8.38
C ILE A 424 9.07 18.09 -7.39
N ASN A 425 7.96 17.59 -6.86
CA ASN A 425 7.92 16.54 -5.86
C ASN A 425 7.27 15.30 -6.48
N ILE A 426 8.11 14.35 -6.87
CA ILE A 426 7.71 13.12 -7.58
C ILE A 426 6.86 12.19 -6.70
N ASN A 427 6.81 12.42 -5.39
CA ASN A 427 6.05 11.59 -4.47
C ASN A 427 4.56 11.91 -4.54
N ASP A 428 3.81 11.00 -5.12
CA ASP A 428 2.43 11.16 -5.58
C ASP A 428 1.42 11.62 -4.53
N SER A 429 1.62 11.26 -3.26
CA SER A 429 0.69 11.61 -2.19
C SER A 429 1.19 12.73 -1.28
N VAL A 430 2.44 13.15 -1.41
CA VAL A 430 3.08 14.13 -0.52
C VAL A 430 2.45 15.53 -0.66
N ASN A 431 1.91 15.82 -1.83
CA ASN A 431 1.30 17.12 -2.15
C ASN A 431 -0.18 17.23 -1.71
N ILE A 432 -0.71 16.23 -1.00
CA ILE A 432 -2.08 16.26 -0.51
C ILE A 432 -2.24 17.34 0.54
N ASN A 433 -3.20 18.20 0.31
CA ASN A 433 -3.74 19.11 1.32
C ASN A 433 -5.25 19.29 1.08
N SER A 434 -5.96 19.77 2.08
CA SER A 434 -7.40 20.01 1.99
C SER A 434 -7.79 21.25 1.17
N GLY A 435 -6.84 21.91 0.51
CA GLY A 435 -7.07 23.12 -0.28
C GLY A 435 -6.90 22.95 -1.79
N ASN A 436 -6.13 21.96 -2.23
CA ASN A 436 -5.85 21.73 -3.65
C ASN A 436 -6.42 20.40 -4.11
N MET A 437 -6.96 20.35 -5.31
CA MET A 437 -7.36 19.11 -5.97
C MET A 437 -6.23 18.63 -6.87
N ILE A 438 -5.75 17.40 -6.65
CA ILE A 438 -4.68 16.77 -7.44
C ILE A 438 -5.16 15.46 -8.08
N SER A 439 -4.52 15.12 -9.20
CA SER A 439 -4.79 13.85 -9.91
C SER A 439 -3.94 12.68 -9.43
N SER A 440 -2.79 12.96 -8.84
CA SER A 440 -1.87 11.93 -8.39
C SER A 440 -2.32 11.26 -7.08
N ILE A 441 -1.94 9.98 -6.93
CA ILE A 441 -2.14 9.18 -5.70
C ILE A 441 -1.17 8.01 -5.66
N TYR A 442 -0.64 7.70 -4.46
CA TYR A 442 0.04 6.45 -4.18
C TYR A 442 -0.67 5.73 -3.04
N SER A 443 -1.47 4.71 -3.37
CA SER A 443 -2.23 3.94 -2.39
C SER A 443 -2.30 2.46 -2.77
N SER A 444 -2.45 1.60 -1.78
CA SER A 444 -2.63 0.15 -1.99
C SER A 444 -3.96 -0.20 -2.70
N THR A 445 -4.91 0.72 -2.70
CA THR A 445 -6.21 0.60 -3.37
C THR A 445 -6.51 1.91 -4.09
N ILE A 446 -6.74 1.83 -5.40
CA ILE A 446 -7.05 2.95 -6.27
C ILE A 446 -8.27 2.57 -7.11
N ASN A 447 -9.15 3.54 -7.40
CA ASN A 447 -10.29 3.32 -8.27
C ASN A 447 -9.86 2.70 -9.61
N LYS A 448 -10.46 1.56 -9.97
CA LYS A 448 -10.05 0.78 -11.16
C LYS A 448 -10.31 1.50 -12.48
N TYR A 449 -11.35 2.32 -12.55
CA TYR A 449 -11.68 3.10 -13.75
C TYR A 449 -10.65 4.20 -13.97
N TYR A 450 -10.21 4.83 -12.88
CA TYR A 450 -9.13 5.82 -12.94
C TYR A 450 -7.79 5.19 -13.30
N SER A 451 -7.46 4.06 -12.70
CA SER A 451 -6.27 3.29 -13.07
C SER A 451 -6.28 2.88 -14.55
N ASN A 452 -7.45 2.46 -15.07
CA ASN A 452 -7.61 2.13 -16.50
C ASN A 452 -7.44 3.35 -17.40
N LEU A 453 -8.04 4.48 -17.03
CA LEU A 453 -7.89 5.75 -17.74
C LEU A 453 -6.41 6.15 -17.84
N TYR A 454 -5.71 6.12 -16.73
CA TYR A 454 -4.32 6.51 -16.62
C TYR A 454 -3.37 5.57 -17.39
N HIS A 455 -3.43 4.26 -17.12
CA HIS A 455 -2.47 3.31 -17.66
C HIS A 455 -2.81 2.78 -19.06
N ASN A 456 -4.09 2.60 -19.37
CA ASN A 456 -4.49 1.92 -20.61
C ASN A 456 -5.00 2.91 -21.69
N ILE A 457 -5.79 3.92 -21.32
CA ILE A 457 -6.32 4.88 -22.29
C ILE A 457 -5.26 5.91 -22.65
N PHE A 458 -4.76 6.67 -21.67
CA PHE A 458 -3.73 7.68 -21.91
C PHE A 458 -2.31 7.12 -21.95
N LYS A 459 -2.11 5.87 -21.56
CA LYS A 459 -0.79 5.20 -21.44
C LYS A 459 0.23 6.09 -20.74
N VAL A 460 -0.21 6.79 -19.70
CA VAL A 460 0.68 7.56 -18.85
C VAL A 460 1.50 6.59 -18.06
N ASN A 461 2.71 6.35 -18.53
CA ASN A 461 3.68 5.58 -17.79
C ASN A 461 4.44 6.53 -16.86
N ASN A 462 4.81 6.03 -15.73
CA ASN A 462 5.60 6.76 -14.75
C ASN A 462 6.83 5.92 -14.37
N GLY A 463 7.79 6.55 -13.71
CA GLY A 463 8.94 5.84 -13.16
C GLY A 463 8.61 4.95 -11.97
N SER A 464 7.35 4.65 -11.73
CA SER A 464 6.89 3.83 -10.62
C SER A 464 6.88 2.34 -10.97
N ILE A 465 7.31 1.55 -10.00
CA ILE A 465 7.50 0.11 -10.11
C ILE A 465 6.18 -0.67 -10.02
N ASN A 466 5.08 -0.02 -9.65
CA ASN A 466 3.82 -0.71 -9.46
C ASN A 466 2.60 0.11 -9.90
N SER A 467 1.52 -0.58 -10.24
CA SER A 467 0.24 0.01 -10.63
C SER A 467 -0.51 0.73 -9.49
N MET A 468 0.08 0.84 -8.31
CA MET A 468 -0.51 1.49 -7.14
C MET A 468 -0.13 2.98 -7.06
N SER A 469 0.73 3.46 -7.95
CA SER A 469 1.13 4.86 -8.03
C SER A 469 0.63 5.45 -9.34
N LEU A 470 -0.16 6.50 -9.24
CA LEU A 470 -0.59 7.35 -10.34
C LEU A 470 0.07 8.70 -10.12
N SER A 471 1.25 8.87 -10.70
CA SER A 471 2.09 10.07 -10.47
C SER A 471 1.57 11.28 -11.24
N SER A 472 1.98 12.47 -10.81
CA SER A 472 1.88 13.67 -11.61
C SER A 472 2.64 13.49 -12.92
N THR A 473 2.10 14.04 -14.01
CA THR A 473 2.67 13.88 -15.35
C THR A 473 2.68 15.19 -16.12
N SER A 474 3.62 15.32 -17.04
CA SER A 474 3.64 16.38 -18.04
C SER A 474 2.95 15.98 -19.36
N ASN A 475 2.17 14.89 -19.40
CA ASN A 475 1.36 14.55 -20.58
C ASN A 475 0.23 15.58 -20.75
N PRO A 476 0.24 16.42 -21.81
CA PRO A 476 -0.69 17.53 -21.94
C PRO A 476 -2.13 17.08 -22.18
N LEU A 477 -2.34 15.96 -22.86
CA LEU A 477 -3.69 15.45 -23.13
C LEU A 477 -4.35 14.88 -21.89
N PHE A 478 -3.60 14.14 -21.07
CA PHE A 478 -4.10 13.66 -19.78
C PHE A 478 -4.42 14.83 -18.84
N ASN A 479 -3.50 15.79 -18.75
CA ASN A 479 -3.68 16.97 -17.92
C ASN A 479 -4.89 17.80 -18.35
N ARG A 480 -5.07 18.01 -19.67
CA ARG A 480 -6.25 18.68 -20.20
C ARG A 480 -7.53 17.94 -19.83
N TYR A 481 -7.59 16.63 -20.07
CA TYR A 481 -8.79 15.80 -19.83
C TYR A 481 -9.16 15.72 -18.34
N MET A 482 -8.16 15.67 -17.45
CA MET A 482 -8.38 15.66 -16.01
C MET A 482 -8.59 17.03 -15.38
N GLY A 483 -8.63 18.09 -16.16
CA GLY A 483 -8.84 19.45 -15.66
C GLY A 483 -7.65 20.00 -14.87
N ILE A 484 -6.43 19.59 -15.19
CA ILE A 484 -5.21 20.10 -14.57
C ILE A 484 -4.76 21.34 -15.33
N ARG A 485 -4.96 22.51 -14.73
CA ARG A 485 -4.64 23.79 -15.36
C ARG A 485 -3.29 24.34 -14.92
N HIS A 486 -2.94 24.22 -13.65
CA HIS A 486 -1.73 24.78 -13.07
C HIS A 486 -0.75 23.69 -12.70
N ILE A 487 0.52 23.82 -13.12
CA ILE A 487 1.53 22.79 -12.95
C ILE A 487 2.81 23.43 -12.44
N TYR A 488 3.27 22.98 -11.27
CA TYR A 488 4.57 23.36 -10.73
C TYR A 488 5.65 22.46 -11.29
N SER A 489 6.73 23.05 -11.83
CA SER A 489 7.88 22.33 -12.40
C SER A 489 9.18 23.08 -12.18
N ASP A 490 10.27 22.35 -11.86
CA ASP A 490 11.64 22.87 -11.82
C ASP A 490 12.34 22.86 -13.18
N TYR A 491 11.71 22.27 -14.20
CA TYR A 491 12.21 22.23 -15.59
C TYR A 491 11.21 22.82 -16.54
N ASP A 492 11.71 23.27 -17.71
CA ASP A 492 10.85 23.80 -18.75
C ASP A 492 9.95 22.71 -19.34
N LEU A 493 8.65 22.97 -19.35
CA LEU A 493 7.67 22.04 -19.91
C LEU A 493 7.52 22.18 -21.43
N GLY A 494 7.91 23.33 -21.99
CA GLY A 494 7.72 23.64 -23.41
C GLY A 494 6.26 23.69 -23.81
N PHE A 495 6.01 23.78 -25.14
CA PHE A 495 4.65 23.76 -25.69
C PHE A 495 3.93 22.43 -25.32
N PRO A 496 2.64 22.44 -24.97
CA PRO A 496 1.68 23.55 -25.02
C PRO A 496 1.51 24.31 -23.68
N TYR A 497 2.46 24.19 -22.77
CA TYR A 497 2.41 24.87 -21.48
C TYR A 497 2.94 26.28 -21.57
N GLU A 498 2.20 27.24 -20.98
CA GLU A 498 2.61 28.61 -20.88
C GLU A 498 3.21 28.89 -19.50
N ARG A 499 4.41 29.45 -19.47
CA ARG A 499 5.08 29.78 -18.21
C ARG A 499 4.48 31.08 -17.65
N ILE A 500 3.88 31.01 -16.46
CA ILE A 500 3.26 32.17 -15.79
C ILE A 500 4.25 32.78 -14.77
N ASP A 501 5.01 31.94 -14.05
CA ASP A 501 5.95 32.34 -13.02
C ASP A 501 7.20 31.45 -13.05
N ASP A 502 8.15 31.67 -12.17
CA ASP A 502 9.47 30.97 -12.15
C ASP A 502 9.35 29.44 -12.24
N LYS A 503 8.37 28.88 -11.54
CA LYS A 503 8.12 27.43 -11.49
C LYS A 503 6.68 27.05 -11.81
N LEU A 504 5.85 27.97 -12.23
CA LEU A 504 4.43 27.76 -12.47
C LEU A 504 4.10 27.86 -13.97
N TYR A 505 3.45 26.84 -14.45
CA TYR A 505 2.97 26.73 -15.84
C TYR A 505 1.46 26.61 -15.87
N GLU A 506 0.84 27.14 -16.93
CA GLU A 506 -0.58 27.04 -17.24
C GLU A 506 -0.79 26.20 -18.50
N LEU A 507 -1.86 25.39 -18.50
CA LEU A 507 -2.32 24.61 -19.64
C LEU A 507 -3.78 24.94 -19.92
N ASP A 508 -4.14 25.11 -21.20
CA ASP A 508 -5.55 25.17 -21.60
C ASP A 508 -6.21 23.81 -21.34
N SER A 509 -7.02 23.74 -20.28
CA SER A 509 -7.59 22.48 -19.77
C SER A 509 -9.11 22.56 -19.73
N LEU A 510 -9.76 21.40 -19.89
CA LEU A 510 -11.18 21.23 -19.62
C LEU A 510 -11.46 21.51 -18.14
N PRO A 511 -12.57 22.18 -17.79
CA PRO A 511 -12.96 22.29 -16.38
C PRO A 511 -13.32 20.92 -15.81
N ILE A 512 -13.30 20.79 -14.48
CA ILE A 512 -13.66 19.53 -13.79
C ILE A 512 -15.07 19.06 -14.16
N GLY A 513 -16.00 20.00 -14.38
CA GLY A 513 -17.36 19.71 -14.85
C GLY A 513 -17.68 20.50 -16.11
N TYR A 514 -18.24 19.86 -17.14
CA TYR A 514 -18.66 20.48 -18.38
C TYR A 514 -19.71 19.65 -19.13
N VAL A 515 -20.43 20.29 -20.06
CA VAL A 515 -21.26 19.62 -21.05
C VAL A 515 -20.63 19.76 -22.43
N ASN A 516 -20.51 18.66 -23.14
CA ASN A 516 -20.09 18.66 -24.54
C ASN A 516 -21.19 18.07 -25.42
N SER A 517 -21.62 18.83 -26.40
CA SER A 517 -22.64 18.43 -27.39
C SER A 517 -22.10 17.47 -28.46
N LYS A 518 -20.78 17.43 -28.65
CA LYS A 518 -20.13 16.56 -29.64
C LYS A 518 -20.02 15.13 -29.09
N CYS A 519 -20.84 14.25 -29.61
CA CYS A 519 -20.85 12.82 -29.24
C CYS A 519 -20.17 11.96 -30.33
N VAL A 520 -19.47 10.92 -29.93
CA VAL A 520 -18.95 9.85 -30.79
C VAL A 520 -19.64 8.52 -30.46
N ASN A 521 -19.92 7.70 -31.47
CA ASN A 521 -20.46 6.37 -31.25
C ASN A 521 -19.51 5.53 -30.36
N LYS A 522 -20.05 4.99 -29.26
CA LYS A 522 -19.25 4.30 -28.25
C LYS A 522 -18.51 3.08 -28.82
N ASP A 523 -19.21 2.22 -29.61
CA ASP A 523 -18.59 0.99 -30.16
C ASP A 523 -17.48 1.34 -31.18
N TYR A 524 -17.65 2.43 -31.91
CA TYR A 524 -16.59 2.93 -32.80
C TYR A 524 -15.38 3.42 -32.00
N TYR A 525 -15.61 4.22 -30.95
CA TYR A 525 -14.54 4.72 -30.10
C TYR A 525 -13.78 3.58 -29.40
N ASP A 526 -14.49 2.59 -28.85
CA ASP A 526 -13.91 1.43 -28.16
C ASP A 526 -13.06 0.56 -29.12
N GLY A 527 -13.28 0.65 -30.42
CA GLY A 527 -12.48 -0.02 -31.45
C GLY A 527 -11.24 0.77 -31.91
N LEU A 528 -11.03 2.00 -31.43
CA LEU A 528 -9.86 2.81 -31.80
C LEU A 528 -8.63 2.42 -30.99
N GLU A 529 -7.51 2.26 -31.68
CA GLU A 529 -6.22 2.00 -31.06
C GLU A 529 -5.54 3.31 -30.63
N TYR A 530 -4.64 3.19 -29.64
CA TYR A 530 -3.75 4.28 -29.23
C TYR A 530 -2.77 4.62 -30.37
N PRO A 531 -2.51 5.91 -30.67
CA PRO A 531 -3.01 7.10 -29.99
C PRO A 531 -4.29 7.69 -30.61
N TYR A 532 -4.88 7.11 -31.65
CA TYR A 532 -6.03 7.65 -32.38
C TYR A 532 -7.27 7.91 -31.52
N ASN A 533 -7.43 7.14 -30.43
CA ASN A 533 -8.49 7.33 -29.46
C ASN A 533 -8.35 8.65 -28.66
N LEU A 534 -7.14 9.20 -28.51
CA LEU A 534 -6.88 10.37 -27.65
C LEU A 534 -7.37 11.68 -28.27
N ASP A 535 -7.19 11.84 -29.56
CA ASP A 535 -7.71 12.97 -30.30
C ASP A 535 -9.25 13.01 -30.27
N ILE A 536 -9.87 11.84 -30.54
CA ILE A 536 -11.33 11.72 -30.48
C ILE A 536 -11.82 12.06 -29.05
N LEU A 537 -11.18 11.55 -28.01
CA LEU A 537 -11.56 11.82 -26.62
C LEU A 537 -11.38 13.29 -26.23
N SER A 538 -10.45 13.98 -26.84
CA SER A 538 -10.18 15.39 -26.56
C SER A 538 -11.27 16.32 -27.09
N ASN A 539 -12.04 15.91 -28.10
CA ASN A 539 -13.05 16.72 -28.77
C ASN A 539 -14.48 16.15 -28.61
N TYR A 540 -14.65 14.85 -28.39
CA TYR A 540 -15.93 14.13 -28.38
C TYR A 540 -16.11 13.34 -27.10
N VAL A 541 -17.37 13.13 -26.74
CA VAL A 541 -17.76 12.23 -25.64
C VAL A 541 -18.30 10.93 -26.21
N PRO A 542 -17.73 9.76 -25.84
CA PRO A 542 -18.30 8.46 -26.25
C PRO A 542 -19.68 8.27 -25.64
N GLY A 543 -20.66 8.04 -26.52
CA GLY A 543 -22.05 7.93 -26.12
C GLY A 543 -22.93 7.22 -27.13
N ASN A 544 -24.23 7.28 -26.91
CA ASN A 544 -25.22 6.66 -27.79
C ASN A 544 -25.60 7.60 -28.96
N CYS A 545 -24.72 7.67 -29.95
CA CYS A 545 -24.93 8.43 -31.17
C CYS A 545 -24.32 7.68 -32.37
N SER A 546 -24.60 8.17 -33.58
CA SER A 546 -24.14 7.56 -34.86
C SER A 546 -22.84 8.11 -35.40
N ASN A 547 -22.32 9.20 -34.80
CA ASN A 547 -21.15 9.92 -35.29
C ASN A 547 -19.87 9.09 -35.19
N LYS A 548 -19.03 9.10 -36.23
CA LYS A 548 -17.77 8.37 -36.33
C LYS A 548 -16.69 9.29 -36.90
N PRO A 549 -16.21 10.26 -36.11
CA PRO A 549 -15.20 11.23 -36.58
C PRO A 549 -13.88 10.50 -36.85
N ILE A 550 -13.15 10.98 -37.85
CA ILE A 550 -11.81 10.49 -38.17
C ILE A 550 -10.82 11.24 -37.25
N SER A 551 -9.89 10.51 -36.69
CA SER A 551 -8.81 11.09 -35.86
C SER A 551 -7.91 11.99 -36.73
N SER A 552 -7.50 13.14 -36.23
CA SER A 552 -6.50 14.01 -36.83
C SER A 552 -5.06 13.49 -36.62
N ILE A 553 -4.86 12.56 -35.69
CA ILE A 553 -3.57 11.92 -35.49
C ILE A 553 -3.21 11.05 -36.70
N HIS A 554 -2.00 11.20 -37.19
CA HIS A 554 -1.48 10.37 -38.28
C HIS A 554 -0.06 9.91 -38.00
N GLU A 555 0.25 8.70 -38.45
CA GLU A 555 1.57 8.13 -38.35
C GLU A 555 2.50 8.86 -39.32
N ILE A 556 3.69 9.25 -38.84
CA ILE A 556 4.71 9.91 -39.64
C ILE A 556 6.05 9.20 -39.50
N LYS A 557 6.87 9.32 -40.53
CA LYS A 557 8.27 8.98 -40.46
C LYS A 557 9.04 10.29 -40.27
N LEU A 558 9.59 10.49 -39.05
CA LEU A 558 10.35 11.69 -38.74
C LEU A 558 11.70 11.72 -39.48
N ASP A 559 12.07 12.89 -39.95
CA ASP A 559 13.46 13.19 -40.31
C ASP A 559 14.18 13.75 -39.07
N TYR A 560 15.15 13.00 -38.57
CA TYR A 560 15.86 13.36 -37.34
C TYR A 560 17.32 12.98 -37.39
N SER A 561 18.12 13.75 -36.63
CA SER A 561 19.48 13.44 -36.29
C SER A 561 19.62 13.19 -34.81
N TYR A 562 20.58 12.38 -34.38
CA TYR A 562 20.83 12.12 -32.98
C TYR A 562 22.27 12.12 -32.64
N ASN A 563 22.58 12.53 -31.40
CA ASN A 563 23.91 12.43 -30.80
C ASN A 563 23.81 11.47 -29.61
N LEU A 564 24.52 10.34 -29.71
CA LEU A 564 24.68 9.40 -28.62
C LEU A 564 25.63 9.97 -27.57
N GLY A 565 25.39 9.70 -26.32
CA GLY A 565 26.35 9.94 -25.24
C GLY A 565 27.53 8.97 -25.31
N SER A 566 28.45 9.12 -24.37
CA SER A 566 29.70 8.34 -24.35
C SER A 566 29.50 6.87 -23.97
N ASN A 567 28.40 6.53 -23.36
CA ASN A 567 28.11 5.20 -22.78
C ASN A 567 27.15 4.36 -23.63
N SER A 568 26.75 4.86 -24.81
CA SER A 568 25.72 4.23 -25.64
C SER A 568 26.24 3.95 -27.05
N PHE A 569 25.77 2.83 -27.63
CA PHE A 569 25.98 2.50 -29.04
C PHE A 569 24.82 1.73 -29.62
N ILE A 570 24.63 1.85 -30.94
CA ILE A 570 23.58 1.15 -31.66
C ILE A 570 24.17 -0.06 -32.38
N SER A 571 23.58 -1.23 -32.21
CA SER A 571 23.94 -2.47 -32.89
C SER A 571 22.69 -3.33 -33.13
N GLY A 572 22.47 -3.72 -34.40
CA GLY A 572 21.39 -4.63 -34.79
C GLY A 572 19.99 -4.13 -34.43
N GLY A 573 19.70 -2.82 -34.55
CA GLY A 573 18.41 -2.22 -34.20
C GLY A 573 18.18 -2.11 -32.69
N LYS A 574 19.24 -2.27 -31.89
CA LYS A 574 19.21 -2.13 -30.43
C LYS A 574 20.13 -1.02 -29.99
N LEU A 575 19.66 -0.20 -29.06
CA LEU A 575 20.48 0.73 -28.31
C LEU A 575 21.00 -0.01 -27.07
N ASN A 576 22.32 -0.13 -26.99
CA ASN A 576 23.00 -0.74 -25.85
C ASN A 576 23.59 0.39 -25.00
N VAL A 577 23.21 0.43 -23.73
CA VAL A 577 23.63 1.44 -22.76
C VAL A 577 24.44 0.76 -21.67
N LEU A 578 25.76 1.06 -21.61
CA LEU A 578 26.69 0.44 -20.68
C LEU A 578 26.64 1.04 -19.29
N ASP A 579 26.32 2.32 -19.20
CA ASP A 579 26.04 3.09 -17.99
C ASP A 579 25.05 4.20 -18.36
N ASP A 580 24.39 4.81 -17.38
CA ASP A 580 23.39 5.85 -17.60
C ASP A 580 23.89 6.91 -18.58
N ASP A 581 23.07 7.31 -19.54
CA ASP A 581 23.47 8.17 -20.64
C ASP A 581 22.35 9.13 -21.07
N ILE A 582 22.74 10.18 -21.80
CA ILE A 582 21.86 11.18 -22.36
C ILE A 582 22.04 11.22 -23.88
N ILE A 583 20.93 11.10 -24.60
CA ILE A 583 20.90 11.15 -26.06
C ILE A 583 20.11 12.40 -26.45
N SER A 584 20.68 13.23 -27.32
CA SER A 584 19.97 14.37 -27.89
C SER A 584 19.44 14.02 -29.29
N ILE A 585 18.16 14.28 -29.52
CA ILE A 585 17.52 14.04 -30.82
C ILE A 585 17.02 15.39 -31.34
N HIS A 586 17.47 15.74 -32.55
CA HIS A 586 16.98 16.92 -33.29
C HIS A 586 16.06 16.47 -34.41
N ILE A 587 14.82 16.98 -34.43
CA ILE A 587 13.80 16.71 -35.45
C ILE A 587 13.87 17.82 -36.47
N SER A 588 14.08 17.48 -37.74
CA SER A 588 14.19 18.45 -38.85
C SER A 588 12.83 18.96 -39.32
N ASP A 589 11.75 18.17 -39.11
CA ASP A 589 10.39 18.58 -39.43
C ASP A 589 9.92 19.73 -38.52
N ASP A 590 9.05 20.62 -39.03
CA ASP A 590 8.46 21.69 -38.23
C ASP A 590 7.42 21.13 -37.23
N MET A 591 7.77 21.19 -35.95
CA MET A 591 6.93 20.75 -34.86
C MET A 591 6.21 21.88 -34.14
N SER A 592 6.21 23.11 -34.69
CA SER A 592 5.51 24.26 -34.11
C SER A 592 4.01 24.00 -34.00
N GLY A 593 3.43 24.19 -32.83
CA GLY A 593 1.99 23.98 -32.57
C GLY A 593 1.55 22.52 -32.57
N LYS A 594 2.48 21.56 -32.62
CA LYS A 594 2.20 20.13 -32.70
C LYS A 594 2.65 19.40 -31.48
N ILE A 595 2.00 18.26 -31.21
CA ILE A 595 2.47 17.26 -30.25
C ILE A 595 2.83 15.97 -30.98
N LEU A 596 3.88 15.33 -30.48
CA LEU A 596 4.44 14.11 -30.98
C LEU A 596 4.19 12.97 -30.03
N PHE A 597 3.65 11.87 -30.53
CA PHE A 597 3.53 10.61 -29.83
C PHE A 597 4.68 9.69 -30.24
N ILE A 598 5.41 9.20 -29.27
CA ILE A 598 6.50 8.25 -29.50
C ILE A 598 6.16 6.98 -28.76
N SER A 599 6.09 5.86 -29.47
CA SER A 599 5.87 4.52 -28.91
C SER A 599 7.06 3.64 -29.20
N VAL A 600 7.69 3.11 -28.16
CA VAL A 600 8.83 2.21 -28.24
C VAL A 600 8.46 0.88 -27.62
N LEU A 601 8.24 -0.12 -28.46
CA LEU A 601 7.94 -1.49 -27.99
C LEU A 601 9.24 -2.19 -27.59
N ASN A 602 9.46 -2.36 -26.29
CA ASN A 602 10.61 -3.06 -25.74
C ASN A 602 10.24 -4.45 -25.21
N GLN A 603 10.44 -5.49 -26.01
CA GLN A 603 10.04 -6.87 -25.71
C GLN A 603 11.10 -7.67 -24.93
N PHE A 604 12.23 -7.06 -24.57
CA PHE A 604 13.33 -7.80 -23.93
C PHE A 604 13.18 -7.80 -22.41
N GLU A 605 13.09 -8.98 -21.82
CA GLU A 605 13.27 -9.16 -20.39
C GLU A 605 14.72 -8.79 -20.00
N GLN A 606 14.85 -7.95 -19.01
CA GLN A 606 16.13 -7.46 -18.49
C GLN A 606 16.42 -8.06 -17.11
N ASP A 607 17.69 -8.19 -16.77
CA ASP A 607 18.11 -8.60 -15.44
C ASP A 607 18.03 -7.44 -14.42
N ASN A 608 18.04 -6.19 -14.91
CA ASN A 608 17.87 -4.97 -14.13
C ASN A 608 16.67 -4.18 -14.64
N ASP A 609 16.10 -3.32 -13.79
CA ASP A 609 15.15 -2.33 -14.22
C ASP A 609 15.77 -1.38 -15.23
N ILE A 610 15.05 -1.07 -16.30
CA ILE A 610 15.46 -0.06 -17.26
C ILE A 610 14.52 1.12 -17.26
N VAL A 611 15.10 2.31 -17.34
CA VAL A 611 14.38 3.58 -17.34
C VAL A 611 14.74 4.35 -18.59
N MET A 612 13.71 4.80 -19.31
CA MET A 612 13.85 5.76 -20.40
C MET A 612 12.95 6.96 -20.11
N SER A 613 13.49 8.16 -20.24
CA SER A 613 12.68 9.37 -20.20
C SER A 613 12.93 10.24 -21.42
N ILE A 614 11.86 10.83 -21.95
CA ILE A 614 11.92 11.83 -23.01
C ILE A 614 11.33 13.13 -22.47
N ASN A 615 12.10 14.21 -22.51
CA ASN A 615 11.72 15.52 -21.97
C ASN A 615 11.11 15.38 -20.54
N ASN A 616 11.79 14.62 -19.68
CA ASN A 616 11.41 14.30 -18.31
C ASN A 616 10.12 13.48 -18.12
N GLN A 617 9.45 13.03 -19.18
CA GLN A 617 8.41 11.99 -19.06
C GLN A 617 9.12 10.64 -18.91
N CYS A 618 9.00 10.05 -17.73
CA CYS A 618 9.74 8.86 -17.34
C CYS A 618 8.91 7.58 -17.54
N ASN A 619 9.49 6.56 -18.15
CA ASN A 619 8.94 5.22 -18.25
C ASN A 619 9.91 4.20 -17.66
N LEU A 620 9.39 3.21 -16.94
CA LEU A 620 10.18 2.17 -16.31
C LEU A 620 9.69 0.78 -16.75
N LEU A 621 10.60 -0.08 -17.14
CA LEU A 621 10.39 -1.50 -17.33
C LEU A 621 11.09 -2.28 -16.21
N THR A 622 10.32 -3.03 -15.44
CA THR A 622 10.86 -3.81 -14.32
C THR A 622 11.64 -5.03 -14.78
N HIS A 623 12.62 -5.42 -13.99
CA HIS A 623 13.44 -6.60 -14.26
C HIS A 623 12.66 -7.91 -14.13
N LYS A 624 13.18 -8.96 -14.74
CA LYS A 624 12.67 -10.32 -14.65
C LYS A 624 12.58 -10.79 -13.19
N GLY A 625 11.41 -11.30 -12.83
CA GLY A 625 11.19 -11.86 -11.49
C GLY A 625 10.86 -10.83 -10.41
N TRP A 626 10.69 -9.55 -10.76
CA TRP A 626 10.18 -8.56 -9.81
C TRP A 626 8.79 -8.94 -9.29
N LEU A 627 8.54 -8.68 -8.02
CA LEU A 627 7.28 -9.05 -7.35
C LEU A 627 6.05 -8.27 -7.85
N TYR A 628 6.27 -7.09 -8.41
CA TYR A 628 5.24 -6.21 -8.96
C TYR A 628 5.64 -5.75 -10.37
N PRO A 629 5.67 -6.67 -11.34
CA PRO A 629 6.05 -6.31 -12.69
C PRO A 629 5.07 -5.28 -13.25
N ASN A 630 5.60 -4.22 -13.83
CA ASN A 630 4.84 -3.37 -14.71
C ASN A 630 4.83 -4.04 -16.09
N ASN A 631 3.94 -4.90 -16.39
CA ASN A 631 3.87 -5.65 -17.66
C ASN A 631 3.75 -4.76 -18.92
N ASN A 632 4.08 -3.49 -18.81
CA ASN A 632 4.13 -2.53 -19.89
C ASN A 632 5.48 -2.61 -20.58
N TYR A 633 5.53 -3.38 -21.65
CA TYR A 633 6.69 -3.45 -22.55
C TYR A 633 6.75 -2.27 -23.53
N ASP A 634 5.74 -1.39 -23.53
CA ASP A 634 5.66 -0.22 -24.39
C ASP A 634 6.05 1.03 -23.61
N PHE A 635 7.06 1.73 -24.09
CA PHE A 635 7.36 3.09 -23.65
C PHE A 635 6.58 4.09 -24.52
N ASN A 636 5.70 4.87 -23.90
CA ASN A 636 4.86 5.84 -24.58
C ASN A 636 5.13 7.25 -24.06
N TYR A 637 5.31 8.18 -24.97
CA TYR A 637 5.60 9.58 -24.67
C TYR A 637 4.69 10.49 -25.49
N VAL A 638 4.26 11.59 -24.88
CA VAL A 638 3.53 12.67 -25.55
C VAL A 638 4.32 13.95 -25.30
N VAL A 639 5.10 14.36 -26.27
CA VAL A 639 6.08 15.44 -26.16
C VAL A 639 5.89 16.48 -27.25
N SER A 640 6.62 17.58 -27.19
CA SER A 640 6.59 18.65 -28.19
C SER A 640 8.00 19.20 -28.43
N GLY A 641 8.13 19.99 -29.48
CA GLY A 641 9.37 20.66 -29.86
C GLY A 641 10.26 19.86 -30.79
N ASN A 642 11.26 20.50 -31.32
CA ASN A 642 12.22 19.95 -32.27
C ASN A 642 13.45 19.31 -31.56
N GLU A 643 13.69 19.68 -30.32
CA GLU A 643 14.81 19.14 -29.52
C GLU A 643 14.25 18.21 -28.43
N LEU A 644 14.67 16.95 -28.46
CA LEU A 644 14.29 15.95 -27.47
C LEU A 644 15.53 15.48 -26.69
N GLU A 645 15.44 15.56 -25.37
CA GLU A 645 16.42 14.98 -24.45
C GLU A 645 15.93 13.59 -24.01
N VAL A 646 16.67 12.55 -24.34
CA VAL A 646 16.37 11.17 -23.98
C VAL A 646 17.38 10.70 -22.94
N LYS A 647 16.94 10.48 -21.70
CA LYS A 647 17.76 9.90 -20.64
C LYS A 647 17.46 8.41 -20.58
N VAL A 648 18.50 7.60 -20.59
CA VAL A 648 18.41 6.13 -20.58
C VAL A 648 19.28 5.55 -19.49
N SER A 649 18.75 4.61 -18.71
CA SER A 649 19.55 3.85 -17.75
C SER A 649 20.31 2.71 -18.43
N LYS A 650 21.30 2.14 -17.73
CA LYS A 650 22.00 0.96 -18.19
C LYS A 650 21.04 -0.16 -18.60
N GLY A 651 21.18 -0.65 -19.84
CA GLY A 651 20.31 -1.70 -20.36
C GLY A 651 20.32 -1.83 -21.87
N ILE A 652 19.39 -2.62 -22.40
CA ILE A 652 19.22 -2.84 -23.85
C ILE A 652 17.80 -2.38 -24.24
N TYR A 653 17.73 -1.48 -25.20
CA TYR A 653 16.49 -0.89 -25.68
C TYR A 653 16.25 -1.27 -27.14
N ASN A 654 15.00 -1.66 -27.46
CA ASN A 654 14.62 -1.93 -28.83
C ASN A 654 14.26 -0.62 -29.55
N ILE A 655 15.06 -0.23 -30.52
CA ILE A 655 14.83 0.97 -31.33
C ILE A 655 14.40 0.65 -32.76
N SER A 656 14.29 -0.64 -33.13
CA SER A 656 13.88 -1.05 -34.49
C SER A 656 12.39 -0.85 -34.78
N ASN A 657 11.55 -0.75 -33.73
CA ASN A 657 10.11 -0.64 -33.84
C ASN A 657 9.57 0.61 -33.14
N ILE A 658 10.22 1.73 -33.36
CA ILE A 658 9.71 3.03 -32.90
C ILE A 658 8.60 3.46 -33.87
N LYS A 659 7.42 3.75 -33.29
CA LYS A 659 6.30 4.36 -34.01
C LYS A 659 6.17 5.81 -33.55
N THR A 660 6.00 6.69 -34.51
CA THR A 660 5.83 8.12 -34.26
C THR A 660 4.56 8.62 -34.94
N TYR A 661 3.79 9.41 -34.18
CA TYR A 661 2.56 10.00 -34.67
C TYR A 661 2.57 11.48 -34.30
N VAL A 662 1.86 12.29 -35.08
CA VAL A 662 1.75 13.73 -34.88
C VAL A 662 0.30 14.16 -34.87
N MET A 663 0.01 15.22 -34.10
CA MET A 663 -1.27 15.88 -34.04
C MET A 663 -1.03 17.38 -33.85
N ASP A 664 -1.82 18.22 -34.53
CA ASP A 664 -1.90 19.64 -34.21
C ASP A 664 -2.59 19.84 -32.88
N TYR A 665 -1.97 20.60 -31.95
CA TYR A 665 -2.55 20.86 -30.63
C TYR A 665 -3.58 21.99 -30.73
N SER A 666 -4.73 21.65 -31.30
CA SER A 666 -5.85 22.58 -31.44
C SER A 666 -7.14 21.85 -31.07
N PHE A 667 -7.93 22.42 -30.18
CA PHE A 667 -9.18 21.85 -29.72
C PHE A 667 -10.33 22.79 -29.92
N ASP A 668 -11.47 22.22 -30.27
CA ASP A 668 -12.73 22.97 -30.23
C ASP A 668 -13.14 23.10 -28.76
N ASN A 669 -13.02 24.33 -28.25
CA ASN A 669 -13.46 24.66 -26.88
C ASN A 669 -14.98 24.92 -26.81
N ASP A 670 -15.76 24.13 -27.56
CA ASP A 670 -17.21 24.24 -27.66
C ASP A 670 -17.88 23.37 -26.58
N TYR A 671 -17.76 23.81 -25.35
CA TYR A 671 -18.36 23.17 -24.19
C TYR A 671 -18.98 24.19 -23.24
N ASP A 672 -20.07 23.79 -22.59
CA ASP A 672 -20.68 24.59 -21.54
C ASP A 672 -20.03 24.24 -20.19
N LYS A 673 -19.52 25.24 -19.48
CA LYS A 673 -18.81 25.08 -18.22
C LYS A 673 -19.77 24.93 -17.06
N PHE A 674 -19.57 23.89 -16.22
CA PHE A 674 -20.21 23.76 -14.92
C PHE A 674 -19.53 24.68 -13.90
N ASN A 675 -20.25 25.69 -13.42
CA ASN A 675 -19.74 26.62 -12.43
C ASN A 675 -19.91 26.04 -11.03
N ILE A 676 -18.85 25.45 -10.49
CA ILE A 676 -18.84 24.82 -9.18
C ILE A 676 -18.86 25.90 -8.09
N SER A 677 -19.89 25.89 -7.26
CA SER A 677 -20.05 26.76 -6.09
C SER A 677 -19.56 26.13 -4.80
N VAL A 678 -19.73 24.82 -4.64
CA VAL A 678 -19.28 24.04 -3.48
C VAL A 678 -18.56 22.80 -3.98
N ILE A 679 -17.40 22.51 -3.42
CA ILE A 679 -16.66 21.27 -3.62
C ILE A 679 -15.95 20.90 -2.33
N ASN A 680 -16.37 19.79 -1.73
CA ASN A 680 -15.82 19.26 -0.49
C ASN A 680 -16.05 17.74 -0.38
N SER A 681 -15.75 17.16 0.76
CA SER A 681 -15.90 15.71 1.00
C SER A 681 -17.35 15.21 1.01
N GLU A 682 -18.33 16.10 1.12
CA GLU A 682 -19.75 15.76 1.29
C GLU A 682 -20.56 16.05 0.04
N GLU A 683 -20.21 17.14 -0.66
CA GLU A 683 -21.03 17.69 -1.73
C GLU A 683 -20.18 18.39 -2.81
N ILE A 684 -20.58 18.17 -4.05
CA ILE A 684 -20.19 19.00 -5.18
C ILE A 684 -21.46 19.60 -5.75
N SER A 685 -21.57 20.93 -5.77
CA SER A 685 -22.74 21.59 -6.30
C SER A 685 -22.39 22.83 -7.10
N GLY A 686 -23.25 23.19 -8.03
CA GLY A 686 -23.08 24.33 -8.90
C GLY A 686 -24.20 24.43 -9.93
N SER A 687 -24.01 25.34 -10.88
CA SER A 687 -24.99 25.59 -11.97
C SER A 687 -24.33 25.50 -13.34
N ILE A 688 -25.14 25.13 -14.33
CA ILE A 688 -24.75 25.07 -15.71
C ILE A 688 -25.88 25.56 -16.64
N SER A 689 -25.51 26.32 -17.66
CA SER A 689 -26.41 26.70 -18.75
C SER A 689 -25.99 25.90 -19.99
N VAL A 690 -26.81 24.95 -20.39
CA VAL A 690 -26.57 24.08 -21.54
C VAL A 690 -27.15 24.74 -22.78
N SER A 691 -26.26 25.12 -23.69
CA SER A 691 -26.63 25.81 -24.95
C SER A 691 -27.23 24.87 -25.98
N ASP A 692 -26.67 23.66 -26.08
CA ASP A 692 -27.15 22.55 -26.90
C ASP A 692 -27.09 21.25 -26.10
N GLY A 693 -28.07 20.35 -26.30
CA GLY A 693 -28.09 19.06 -25.58
C GLY A 693 -26.79 18.27 -25.75
N GLY A 694 -26.27 17.74 -24.67
CA GLY A 694 -24.98 17.03 -24.67
C GLY A 694 -24.73 16.20 -23.41
N TYR A 695 -23.57 15.56 -23.37
CA TYR A 695 -23.15 14.79 -22.22
C TYR A 695 -22.44 15.70 -21.18
N PHE A 696 -23.02 15.73 -19.99
CA PHE A 696 -22.33 16.26 -18.82
C PHE A 696 -21.26 15.28 -18.40
N ILE A 697 -20.03 15.76 -18.26
CA ILE A 697 -18.87 15.02 -17.76
C ILE A 697 -18.37 15.70 -16.51
N LEU A 698 -18.18 14.91 -15.46
CA LEU A 698 -17.44 15.33 -14.28
C LEU A 698 -16.12 14.54 -14.25
N SER A 699 -14.99 15.22 -14.31
CA SER A 699 -13.67 14.57 -14.33
C SER A 699 -13.28 13.98 -12.97
N ILE A 700 -14.23 13.24 -12.37
CA ILE A 700 -14.08 12.44 -11.17
C ILE A 700 -14.25 10.96 -11.58
N PRO A 701 -13.37 10.05 -11.11
CA PRO A 701 -13.48 8.64 -11.41
C PRO A 701 -14.85 8.05 -11.07
N TYR A 702 -15.39 7.26 -11.99
CA TYR A 702 -16.68 6.62 -11.78
C TYR A 702 -16.68 5.71 -10.54
N ASP A 703 -17.72 5.84 -9.72
CA ASP A 703 -18.02 4.97 -8.58
C ASP A 703 -19.55 4.88 -8.42
N LYS A 704 -20.03 3.76 -7.87
CA LYS A 704 -21.47 3.52 -7.66
C LYS A 704 -22.07 4.27 -6.47
N GLY A 705 -21.23 4.90 -5.65
CA GLY A 705 -21.65 5.60 -4.44
C GLY A 705 -22.21 7.00 -4.67
N PHE A 706 -22.21 7.52 -5.89
CA PHE A 706 -22.71 8.88 -6.17
C PHE A 706 -24.25 8.92 -6.22
N ASN A 707 -24.80 10.02 -5.71
CA ASN A 707 -26.17 10.42 -5.85
C ASN A 707 -26.21 11.78 -6.54
N ILE A 708 -26.70 11.83 -7.77
CA ILE A 708 -26.72 13.03 -8.59
C ILE A 708 -28.14 13.56 -8.71
N ARG A 709 -28.32 14.82 -8.36
CA ARG A 709 -29.60 15.54 -8.50
C ARG A 709 -29.44 16.70 -9.46
N VAL A 710 -30.37 16.81 -10.39
CA VAL A 710 -30.47 17.90 -11.35
C VAL A 710 -31.81 18.58 -11.13
N ASN A 711 -31.82 19.86 -10.75
CA ASN A 711 -33.02 20.60 -10.35
C ASN A 711 -33.84 19.78 -9.32
N ASP A 712 -33.16 19.24 -8.28
CA ASP A 712 -33.69 18.36 -7.21
C ASP A 712 -34.20 16.98 -7.66
N GLY A 713 -34.30 16.70 -8.95
CA GLY A 713 -34.64 15.38 -9.50
C GLY A 713 -33.42 14.43 -9.48
N LEU A 714 -33.59 13.20 -9.02
CA LEU A 714 -32.54 12.17 -9.09
C LEU A 714 -32.29 11.76 -10.55
N VAL A 715 -31.04 11.70 -10.97
CA VAL A 715 -30.64 11.36 -12.32
C VAL A 715 -29.69 10.15 -12.30
N ASP A 716 -29.95 9.20 -13.20
CA ASP A 716 -29.06 8.08 -13.44
C ASP A 716 -27.80 8.56 -14.18
N TYR A 717 -26.64 8.03 -13.79
CA TYR A 717 -25.37 8.34 -14.41
C TYR A 717 -24.65 7.06 -14.84
N SER A 718 -23.72 7.21 -15.76
CA SER A 718 -22.95 6.09 -16.32
C SER A 718 -21.44 6.35 -16.28
N GLU A 719 -20.68 5.29 -16.46
CA GLU A 719 -19.24 5.38 -16.68
C GLU A 719 -19.00 5.82 -18.13
N ILE A 720 -18.27 6.92 -18.31
CA ILE A 720 -17.82 7.43 -19.59
C ILE A 720 -16.31 7.61 -19.53
N ASN A 721 -15.59 6.68 -20.15
CA ASN A 721 -14.12 6.64 -20.15
C ASN A 721 -13.49 6.84 -18.76
N GLY A 722 -13.98 6.07 -17.80
CA GLY A 722 -13.46 6.11 -16.43
C GLY A 722 -14.05 7.20 -15.55
N LEU A 723 -14.81 8.14 -16.10
CA LEU A 723 -15.37 9.28 -15.41
C LEU A 723 -16.90 9.17 -15.26
N ILE A 724 -17.48 10.08 -14.48
CA ILE A 724 -18.93 10.21 -14.31
C ILE A 724 -19.53 11.01 -15.46
N GLY A 725 -20.60 10.48 -16.07
CA GLY A 725 -21.32 11.21 -17.09
C GLY A 725 -22.80 10.86 -17.22
N PHE A 726 -23.59 11.80 -17.72
CA PHE A 726 -25.02 11.67 -18.06
C PHE A 726 -25.42 12.71 -19.10
N TYR A 727 -26.55 12.49 -19.76
CA TYR A 727 -27.03 13.40 -20.81
C TYR A 727 -27.90 14.51 -20.23
N LEU A 728 -27.75 15.75 -20.73
CA LEU A 728 -28.59 16.91 -20.44
C LEU A 728 -29.12 17.52 -21.74
N ASP A 729 -30.41 17.85 -21.76
CA ASP A 729 -31.01 18.64 -22.80
C ASP A 729 -30.59 20.13 -22.69
N LYS A 730 -30.93 20.94 -23.68
CA LYS A 730 -30.77 22.41 -23.62
C LYS A 730 -31.58 22.98 -22.44
N GLY A 731 -30.92 23.78 -21.57
CA GLY A 731 -31.57 24.38 -20.42
C GLY A 731 -30.61 24.89 -19.36
N ASN A 732 -31.17 25.40 -18.26
CA ASN A 732 -30.41 25.82 -17.09
C ASN A 732 -30.63 24.82 -15.98
N TYR A 733 -29.55 24.39 -15.35
CA TYR A 733 -29.58 23.32 -14.34
C TYR A 733 -28.78 23.71 -13.12
N ASP A 734 -29.38 23.42 -11.95
CA ASP A 734 -28.67 23.31 -10.67
C ASP A 734 -28.35 21.86 -10.42
N ILE A 735 -27.07 21.54 -10.26
CA ILE A 735 -26.59 20.17 -10.08
C ILE A 735 -26.01 20.03 -8.68
N LYS A 736 -26.47 19.00 -7.98
CA LYS A 736 -25.98 18.62 -6.67
C LYS A 736 -25.57 17.16 -6.68
N ILE A 737 -24.31 16.90 -6.31
CA ILE A 737 -23.69 15.58 -6.31
C ILE A 737 -23.24 15.28 -4.88
N SER A 738 -23.75 14.23 -4.29
CA SER A 738 -23.32 13.71 -3.00
C SER A 738 -22.78 12.28 -3.15
N TYR A 739 -22.00 11.83 -2.18
CA TYR A 739 -21.42 10.51 -2.23
C TYR A 739 -21.68 9.74 -0.94
N GLU A 740 -22.05 8.48 -1.06
CA GLU A 740 -22.18 7.55 0.04
C GLU A 740 -21.32 6.31 -0.24
N SER A 741 -20.39 6.02 0.67
CA SER A 741 -19.47 4.89 0.49
C SER A 741 -20.25 3.57 0.44
N PRO A 742 -20.11 2.77 -0.64
CA PRO A 742 -20.80 1.50 -0.79
C PRO A 742 -20.56 0.57 0.40
N GLY A 743 -21.64 0.04 0.97
CA GLY A 743 -21.61 -0.86 2.11
C GLY A 743 -21.53 -0.19 3.49
N LEU A 744 -21.40 1.13 3.59
CA LEU A 744 -21.27 1.82 4.89
C LEU A 744 -22.50 1.61 5.77
N ASN A 745 -23.70 1.80 5.25
CA ASN A 745 -24.95 1.61 5.99
C ASN A 745 -25.12 0.17 6.48
N ILE A 746 -24.76 -0.82 5.64
CA ILE A 746 -24.77 -2.24 6.05
C ILE A 746 -23.75 -2.45 7.18
N GLY A 747 -22.56 -1.87 7.05
CA GLY A 747 -21.50 -1.93 8.04
C GLY A 747 -21.95 -1.35 9.39
N VAL A 748 -22.60 -0.19 9.39
CA VAL A 748 -23.16 0.45 10.60
C VAL A 748 -24.22 -0.44 11.25
N CYS A 749 -25.17 -0.94 10.49
CA CYS A 749 -26.23 -1.83 11.03
C CYS A 749 -25.63 -3.09 11.68
N LEU A 750 -24.65 -3.73 11.03
CA LEU A 750 -23.97 -4.91 11.58
C LEU A 750 -23.13 -4.56 12.81
N SER A 751 -22.51 -3.39 12.85
CA SER A 751 -21.75 -2.95 14.03
C SER A 751 -22.67 -2.67 15.22
N CYS A 752 -23.85 -2.08 15.00
CA CYS A 752 -24.86 -1.91 16.04
C CYS A 752 -25.34 -3.28 16.57
N LEU A 753 -25.60 -4.26 15.69
CA LEU A 753 -25.93 -5.62 16.09
C LEU A 753 -24.80 -6.25 16.92
N GLY A 754 -23.55 -6.09 16.50
CA GLY A 754 -22.36 -6.56 17.22
C GLY A 754 -22.27 -5.98 18.63
N LEU A 755 -22.53 -4.67 18.78
CA LEU A 755 -22.57 -4.00 20.08
C LEU A 755 -23.68 -4.54 20.99
N ILE A 756 -24.88 -4.78 20.46
CA ILE A 756 -25.99 -5.37 21.21
C ILE A 756 -25.61 -6.76 21.71
N LEU A 757 -25.04 -7.61 20.84
CA LEU A 757 -24.57 -8.95 21.22
C LEU A 757 -23.46 -8.89 22.27
N PHE A 758 -22.51 -7.96 22.14
CA PHE A 758 -21.46 -7.74 23.12
C PHE A 758 -22.02 -7.37 24.49
N ILE A 759 -22.98 -6.42 24.55
CA ILE A 759 -23.66 -6.04 25.78
C ILE A 759 -24.36 -7.26 26.38
N GLY A 760 -25.04 -8.08 25.57
CA GLY A 760 -25.65 -9.32 25.99
C GLY A 760 -24.68 -10.29 26.66
N VAL A 761 -23.49 -10.49 26.07
CA VAL A 761 -22.42 -11.31 26.65
C VAL A 761 -21.96 -10.75 28.00
N VAL A 762 -21.77 -9.43 28.09
CA VAL A 762 -21.38 -8.76 29.36
C VAL A 762 -22.39 -9.02 30.46
N PHE A 763 -23.70 -8.94 30.17
CA PHE A 763 -24.74 -9.23 31.16
C PHE A 763 -24.76 -10.71 31.58
N ILE A 764 -24.59 -11.63 30.63
CA ILE A 764 -24.58 -13.06 30.92
C ILE A 764 -23.40 -13.43 31.82
N GLU A 765 -22.15 -12.98 31.46
CA GLU A 765 -20.98 -13.29 32.26
C GLU A 765 -21.04 -12.68 33.66
N ARG A 766 -21.53 -11.44 33.83
CA ARG A 766 -21.72 -10.82 35.16
C ARG A 766 -22.75 -11.57 36.02
N ARG A 767 -23.80 -12.12 35.42
CA ARG A 767 -24.79 -12.88 36.14
C ARG A 767 -24.21 -14.20 36.65
N VAL A 768 -23.43 -14.88 35.82
CA VAL A 768 -22.76 -16.11 36.23
C VAL A 768 -21.74 -15.85 37.37
N GLU A 769 -20.98 -14.75 37.29
CA GLU A 769 -20.02 -14.35 38.36
C GLU A 769 -20.74 -13.94 39.68
N SER A 770 -22.02 -13.56 39.64
CA SER A 770 -22.78 -13.22 40.84
C SER A 770 -23.52 -14.40 41.46
N GLU A 771 -23.63 -15.52 40.74
CA GLU A 771 -24.26 -16.77 41.20
C GLU A 771 -23.23 -17.79 41.73
N ASP A 772 -21.90 -17.61 41.41
CA ASP A 772 -20.77 -18.33 41.99
C ASP A 772 -20.23 -17.57 43.23
#